data_9c4a7b010ab5c6e651cdf4f6dfc47f81
#
_entry.id   9c4a7b010ab5c6e651cdf4f6dfc47f81
#
_cell.length_a   1.000
_cell.length_b   1.000
_cell.length_c   1.000
_cell.angle_alpha   90.00
_cell.angle_beta   90.00
_cell.angle_gamma   90.00
#
_symmetry.space_group_name_H-M   'P 1'
#
loop_
_entity.id
_entity.type
_entity.pdbx_description
1 polymer ?
#
loop_
_entity_poly.entity_id
_entity_poly.type
_entity_poly.pdbx_seq_one_letter_code
_entity_poly.pdbx_strand_id
1 'polypeptide(L)'
;MTAALPQDAEGPRARAKLAKKWAYLLSARTFIPLSTPELERHLLGLVERLWAAVGDDALAQRVGHEVGAALVDLNCTGPEGLQCTVEVVAKGLLTMAPHVDSDRLRDRVVDVVAALAAGFVQRVKSTTLEQQEQLGRSLYRAMREAQAELQISQSRVDLLEGGTSTGVATADLTGRLVQVNGAMGRIVDRTPAQLTGTPLFDLVHEDEREGLRAEFALLAEGGTMSLTQPHRLLRADGELAWVALTLSPLRRHEGGNQVVVLAEDSTDVNLLQGQLNHQSLHDVLTRLPNRQYFTSRLEQALRDADPVHGITVYHLDLDGFSLVTGGLGRPVGDHLLKVVGERLEQVVAGEDAMVARFGFDEFAVLVRNSATTPDVVTMVRRINDKLSEPFESRGALVACSATIGVVHRPPRDASPHDLLDSADLTLRRAKGNGRRQWELADPAQDTRDRRMFGLAATMAGAWASGELTVLYQPLVRLSDSKVVGGEAVLRWDHPRLGVVPHEQCLALAEDTGLVVPLGTWLLRVACAQGAAWSAPVRVSLTARQAADPELVGAVRTSLADTGLPAGALWLGAPAEVVLDDGEAADNLRILAETGVGVEVDGFTAAPADLVAVADFPARAVRVCRPLTDQPAPLVARALAELLAVVRESGIAVSVADVSTPGQARWWREVGAETASGPLFAPAGPPKAIADRL
;
A
#
# COMPACT_ATOMS: atom_id res chain seq x y z
N MET A 1 12.11 -5.01 -50.76
CA MET A 1 11.76 -6.40 -50.37
C MET A 1 11.67 -6.43 -48.86
N THR A 2 10.48 -6.32 -48.34
CA THR A 2 10.16 -6.42 -46.93
C THR A 2 10.31 -7.85 -46.46
N ALA A 3 11.36 -8.17 -45.70
CA ALA A 3 11.49 -9.46 -45.07
C ALA A 3 10.46 -9.55 -43.93
N ALA A 4 9.39 -10.34 -44.16
CA ALA A 4 8.41 -10.63 -43.13
C ALA A 4 9.09 -11.35 -41.97
N LEU A 5 8.82 -10.87 -40.74
CA LEU A 5 9.22 -11.54 -39.51
C LEU A 5 8.58 -12.93 -39.44
N PRO A 6 9.27 -13.99 -38.98
CA PRO A 6 8.71 -15.33 -38.89
C PRO A 6 7.46 -15.35 -37.99
N GLN A 7 6.38 -15.94 -38.48
CA GLN A 7 5.19 -16.26 -37.68
C GLN A 7 5.44 -17.56 -36.92
N ASP A 8 6.19 -17.49 -35.81
CA ASP A 8 6.37 -18.64 -34.94
C ASP A 8 5.34 -18.63 -33.79
N ALA A 9 4.85 -19.82 -33.45
CA ALA A 9 3.84 -20.03 -32.39
C ALA A 9 4.30 -19.57 -30.99
N GLU A 10 5.60 -19.36 -30.80
CA GLU A 10 6.20 -18.84 -29.54
C GLU A 10 6.19 -17.31 -29.43
N GLY A 11 6.03 -16.61 -30.53
CA GLY A 11 6.05 -15.13 -30.54
C GLY A 11 5.06 -14.42 -29.61
N PRO A 12 3.79 -14.83 -29.53
CA PRO A 12 2.82 -14.22 -28.62
C PRO A 12 3.16 -14.43 -27.14
N ARG A 13 3.70 -15.60 -26.79
CA ARG A 13 4.13 -15.91 -25.40
C ARG A 13 5.35 -15.10 -24.99
N ALA A 14 6.31 -14.91 -25.88
CA ALA A 14 7.48 -14.10 -25.64
C ALA A 14 7.13 -12.61 -25.41
N ARG A 15 6.19 -12.07 -26.21
CA ARG A 15 5.68 -10.71 -26.04
C ARG A 15 4.95 -10.51 -24.73
N ALA A 16 4.11 -11.46 -24.33
CA ALA A 16 3.42 -11.43 -23.05
C ALA A 16 4.41 -11.50 -21.86
N LYS A 17 5.45 -12.34 -21.97
CA LYS A 17 6.52 -12.42 -20.95
C LYS A 17 7.31 -11.11 -20.83
N LEU A 18 7.58 -10.45 -21.96
CA LEU A 18 8.24 -9.14 -21.97
C LEU A 18 7.36 -8.07 -21.32
N ALA A 19 6.08 -8.01 -21.67
CA ALA A 19 5.14 -7.04 -21.09
C ALA A 19 5.01 -7.21 -19.57
N LYS A 20 4.91 -8.45 -19.10
CA LYS A 20 4.86 -8.77 -17.67
C LYS A 20 6.13 -8.34 -16.93
N LYS A 21 7.30 -8.65 -17.51
CA LYS A 21 8.59 -8.21 -16.95
C LYS A 21 8.70 -6.69 -16.91
N TRP A 22 8.25 -6.02 -17.97
CA TRP A 22 8.25 -4.56 -18.04
C TRP A 22 7.32 -3.94 -17.00
N ALA A 23 6.10 -4.45 -16.86
CA ALA A 23 5.16 -4.00 -15.83
C ALA A 23 5.74 -4.13 -14.42
N TYR A 24 6.33 -5.27 -14.11
CA TYR A 24 6.95 -5.53 -12.82
C TYR A 24 8.09 -4.56 -12.50
N LEU A 25 9.01 -4.35 -13.44
CA LEU A 25 10.16 -3.47 -13.24
C LEU A 25 9.79 -1.99 -13.25
N LEU A 26 8.77 -1.62 -14.00
CA LEU A 26 8.30 -0.24 -14.07
C LEU A 26 7.53 0.15 -12.82
N SER A 27 6.65 -0.71 -12.32
CA SER A 27 5.89 -0.47 -11.08
C SER A 27 6.77 -0.44 -9.83
N ALA A 28 7.91 -1.12 -9.85
CA ALA A 28 8.88 -1.08 -8.76
C ALA A 28 9.66 0.25 -8.68
N ARG A 29 9.69 1.04 -9.77
CA ARG A 29 10.48 2.28 -9.86
C ARG A 29 9.66 3.55 -10.03
N THR A 30 8.39 3.41 -10.42
CA THR A 30 7.51 4.55 -10.73
C THR A 30 6.10 4.25 -10.26
N PHE A 31 5.50 5.20 -9.56
CA PHE A 31 4.08 5.08 -9.19
C PHE A 31 3.19 5.26 -10.42
N ILE A 32 2.51 4.20 -10.83
CA ILE A 32 1.53 4.20 -11.91
C ILE A 32 0.15 3.90 -11.29
N PRO A 33 -0.87 4.73 -11.50
CA PRO A 33 -2.19 4.58 -10.88
C PRO A 33 -3.04 3.53 -11.61
N LEU A 34 -2.47 2.34 -11.85
CA LEU A 34 -3.12 1.19 -12.47
C LEU A 34 -2.80 -0.07 -11.67
N SER A 35 -3.74 -1.00 -11.62
CA SER A 35 -3.48 -2.33 -11.08
C SER A 35 -2.48 -3.10 -11.94
N THR A 36 -1.71 -4.00 -11.35
CA THR A 36 -0.71 -4.80 -12.08
C THR A 36 -1.28 -5.48 -13.34
N PRO A 37 -2.47 -6.13 -13.33
CA PRO A 37 -3.03 -6.73 -14.53
C PRO A 37 -3.46 -5.72 -15.61
N GLU A 38 -3.86 -4.52 -15.21
CA GLU A 38 -4.20 -3.44 -16.14
C GLU A 38 -2.95 -2.88 -16.80
N LEU A 39 -1.90 -2.66 -16.01
CA LEU A 39 -0.61 -2.22 -16.51
C LEU A 39 -0.01 -3.26 -17.46
N GLU A 40 -0.02 -4.55 -17.11
CA GLU A 40 0.46 -5.63 -17.98
C GLU A 40 -0.29 -5.63 -19.33
N ARG A 41 -1.59 -5.44 -19.32
CA ARG A 41 -2.42 -5.40 -20.55
C ARG A 41 -2.08 -4.19 -21.42
N HIS A 42 -1.91 -3.01 -20.80
CA HIS A 42 -1.49 -1.80 -21.52
C HIS A 42 -0.10 -1.98 -22.14
N LEU A 43 0.85 -2.47 -21.35
CA LEU A 43 2.22 -2.66 -21.81
C LEU A 43 2.32 -3.77 -22.86
N LEU A 44 1.45 -4.80 -22.81
CA LEU A 44 1.38 -5.80 -23.87
C LEU A 44 0.99 -5.17 -25.21
N GLY A 45 -0.02 -4.30 -25.22
CA GLY A 45 -0.37 -3.55 -26.43
C GLY A 45 0.77 -2.67 -26.96
N LEU A 46 1.54 -2.06 -26.04
CA LEU A 46 2.73 -1.29 -26.44
C LEU A 46 3.85 -2.19 -26.99
N VAL A 47 4.09 -3.35 -26.38
CA VAL A 47 5.07 -4.35 -26.89
C VAL A 47 4.70 -4.85 -28.29
N GLU A 48 3.42 -5.12 -28.54
CA GLU A 48 2.95 -5.56 -29.86
C GLU A 48 3.17 -4.50 -30.94
N ARG A 49 2.90 -3.23 -30.60
CA ARG A 49 3.15 -2.09 -31.48
C ARG A 49 4.65 -1.91 -31.75
N LEU A 50 5.49 -1.99 -30.72
CA LEU A 50 6.94 -1.89 -30.86
C LEU A 50 7.51 -3.05 -31.68
N TRP A 51 7.01 -4.27 -31.48
CA TRP A 51 7.42 -5.44 -32.27
C TRP A 51 7.07 -5.30 -33.74
N ALA A 52 5.88 -4.81 -34.05
CA ALA A 52 5.48 -4.53 -35.44
C ALA A 52 6.35 -3.42 -36.07
N ALA A 53 6.75 -2.42 -35.28
CA ALA A 53 7.59 -1.35 -35.75
C ALA A 53 9.04 -1.76 -36.04
N VAL A 54 9.59 -2.76 -35.35
CA VAL A 54 10.91 -3.32 -35.65
C VAL A 54 10.95 -3.98 -37.03
N GLY A 55 9.79 -4.43 -37.55
CA GLY A 55 9.65 -5.02 -38.90
C GLY A 55 9.60 -4.02 -40.06
N ASP A 56 9.33 -2.74 -39.79
CA ASP A 56 9.06 -1.71 -40.81
C ASP A 56 9.72 -0.37 -40.45
N ASP A 57 10.69 0.05 -41.26
CA ASP A 57 11.46 1.28 -41.05
C ASP A 57 10.58 2.56 -41.03
N ALA A 58 9.47 2.57 -41.80
CA ALA A 58 8.53 3.70 -41.83
C ALA A 58 7.71 3.82 -40.54
N LEU A 59 7.51 2.69 -39.82
CA LEU A 59 6.76 2.65 -38.57
C LEU A 59 7.63 2.89 -37.34
N ALA A 60 8.92 2.60 -37.40
CA ALA A 60 9.84 2.62 -36.27
C ALA A 60 9.83 3.96 -35.50
N GLN A 61 9.99 5.08 -36.23
CA GLN A 61 10.04 6.39 -35.61
C GLN A 61 8.67 6.82 -35.04
N ARG A 62 7.59 6.62 -35.80
CA ARG A 62 6.25 7.02 -35.40
C ARG A 62 5.76 6.23 -34.17
N VAL A 63 5.85 4.91 -34.24
CA VAL A 63 5.38 4.02 -33.17
C VAL A 63 6.24 4.18 -31.92
N GLY A 64 7.56 4.28 -32.05
CA GLY A 64 8.44 4.56 -30.94
C GLY A 64 8.01 5.86 -30.21
N HIS A 65 7.81 6.92 -30.97
CA HIS A 65 7.39 8.22 -30.42
C HIS A 65 6.04 8.16 -29.70
N GLU A 66 5.04 7.52 -30.31
CA GLU A 66 3.71 7.34 -29.70
C GLU A 66 3.76 6.47 -28.42
N VAL A 67 4.59 5.45 -28.39
CA VAL A 67 4.77 4.61 -27.18
C VAL A 67 5.48 5.38 -26.08
N GLY A 68 6.49 6.19 -26.44
CA GLY A 68 7.14 7.07 -25.47
C GLY A 68 6.18 8.09 -24.84
N ALA A 69 5.31 8.70 -25.65
CA ALA A 69 4.28 9.60 -25.16
C ALA A 69 3.25 8.89 -24.27
N ALA A 70 2.79 7.69 -24.66
CA ALA A 70 1.83 6.91 -23.91
C ALA A 70 2.32 6.52 -22.50
N LEU A 71 3.62 6.36 -22.30
CA LEU A 71 4.20 6.10 -20.98
C LEU A 71 4.05 7.31 -20.05
N VAL A 72 4.21 8.52 -20.57
CA VAL A 72 4.01 9.76 -19.81
C VAL A 72 2.54 9.92 -19.42
N ASP A 73 1.62 9.55 -20.32
CA ASP A 73 0.18 9.57 -20.05
C ASP A 73 -0.23 8.51 -18.99
N LEU A 74 0.59 7.47 -18.78
CA LEU A 74 0.46 6.53 -17.68
C LEU A 74 1.10 7.02 -16.37
N ASN A 75 1.42 8.30 -16.28
CA ASN A 75 2.09 8.93 -15.13
C ASN A 75 3.56 8.51 -14.92
N CYS A 76 4.18 7.93 -15.91
CA CYS A 76 5.62 7.62 -15.90
C CYS A 76 6.38 8.84 -16.42
N THR A 77 6.67 9.82 -15.56
CA THR A 77 7.30 11.09 -15.96
C THR A 77 8.77 11.21 -15.57
N GLY A 78 9.26 10.32 -14.72
CA GLY A 78 10.63 10.35 -14.18
C GLY A 78 11.67 9.68 -15.07
N PRO A 79 12.95 10.10 -14.97
CA PRO A 79 14.06 9.52 -15.74
C PRO A 79 14.28 8.02 -15.45
N GLU A 80 13.98 7.57 -14.24
CA GLU A 80 14.10 6.16 -13.83
C GLU A 80 13.11 5.25 -14.58
N GLY A 81 11.90 5.75 -14.83
CA GLY A 81 10.89 5.05 -15.61
C GLY A 81 11.28 4.92 -17.09
N LEU A 82 11.85 5.97 -17.66
CA LEU A 82 12.38 5.94 -19.02
C LEU A 82 13.56 4.98 -19.12
N GLN A 83 14.52 5.06 -18.20
CA GLN A 83 15.70 4.19 -18.19
C GLN A 83 15.29 2.71 -18.09
N CYS A 84 14.40 2.39 -17.16
CA CYS A 84 13.87 1.04 -17.00
C CYS A 84 13.21 0.54 -18.29
N THR A 85 12.38 1.39 -18.90
CA THR A 85 11.70 1.07 -20.17
C THR A 85 12.68 0.79 -21.29
N VAL A 86 13.66 1.66 -21.50
CA VAL A 86 14.68 1.51 -22.54
C VAL A 86 15.45 0.19 -22.36
N GLU A 87 15.89 -0.11 -21.13
CA GLU A 87 16.63 -1.32 -20.83
C GLU A 87 15.80 -2.61 -21.10
N VAL A 88 14.55 -2.62 -20.64
CA VAL A 88 13.69 -3.80 -20.75
C VAL A 88 13.25 -4.03 -22.20
N VAL A 89 12.83 -2.96 -22.86
CA VAL A 89 12.36 -3.03 -24.25
C VAL A 89 13.50 -3.39 -25.20
N ALA A 90 14.66 -2.73 -25.09
CA ALA A 90 15.79 -3.04 -25.96
C ALA A 90 16.25 -4.50 -25.84
N LYS A 91 16.46 -4.96 -24.58
CA LYS A 91 16.86 -6.36 -24.34
C LYS A 91 15.77 -7.35 -24.77
N GLY A 92 14.51 -7.02 -24.52
CA GLY A 92 13.39 -7.88 -24.84
C GLY A 92 13.21 -8.04 -26.35
N LEU A 93 13.22 -6.97 -27.12
CA LEU A 93 13.08 -7.00 -28.57
C LEU A 93 14.24 -7.78 -29.25
N LEU A 94 15.47 -7.62 -28.76
CA LEU A 94 16.63 -8.36 -29.26
C LEU A 94 16.55 -9.87 -28.99
N THR A 95 15.93 -10.27 -27.88
CA THR A 95 15.83 -11.70 -27.52
C THR A 95 14.70 -12.43 -28.25
N MET A 96 13.74 -11.72 -28.84
CA MET A 96 12.59 -12.30 -29.53
C MET A 96 12.87 -12.74 -30.98
N ALA A 97 14.00 -12.40 -31.56
CA ALA A 97 14.38 -12.79 -32.92
C ALA A 97 15.81 -13.38 -33.02
N PRO A 98 16.08 -14.56 -32.45
CA PRO A 98 17.41 -15.12 -32.40
C PRO A 98 17.99 -15.57 -33.75
N HIS A 99 17.17 -15.62 -34.83
CA HIS A 99 17.54 -16.13 -36.14
C HIS A 99 17.60 -15.07 -37.27
N VAL A 100 17.46 -13.79 -36.92
CA VAL A 100 17.56 -12.67 -37.87
C VAL A 100 18.96 -12.10 -37.84
N ASP A 101 19.47 -11.61 -38.98
CA ASP A 101 20.77 -10.95 -39.13
C ASP A 101 20.99 -9.93 -37.99
N SER A 102 21.94 -10.25 -37.11
CA SER A 102 22.07 -9.65 -35.78
C SER A 102 22.34 -8.15 -35.80
N ASP A 103 22.99 -7.64 -36.85
CA ASP A 103 23.37 -6.23 -36.92
C ASP A 103 22.22 -5.36 -37.38
N ARG A 104 21.47 -5.78 -38.39
CA ARG A 104 20.26 -5.06 -38.85
C ARG A 104 19.13 -5.04 -37.82
N LEU A 105 18.97 -6.10 -37.04
CA LEU A 105 17.99 -6.13 -35.98
C LEU A 105 18.38 -5.18 -34.85
N ARG A 106 19.67 -5.12 -34.52
CA ARG A 106 20.18 -4.19 -33.51
C ARG A 106 19.94 -2.74 -33.90
N ASP A 107 20.29 -2.36 -35.15
CA ASP A 107 20.07 -1.01 -35.64
C ASP A 107 18.59 -0.60 -35.54
N ARG A 108 17.67 -1.46 -35.95
CA ARG A 108 16.23 -1.21 -35.89
C ARG A 108 15.70 -1.10 -34.46
N VAL A 109 16.17 -1.93 -33.56
CA VAL A 109 15.82 -1.84 -32.14
C VAL A 109 16.34 -0.54 -31.56
N VAL A 110 17.53 -0.10 -31.94
CA VAL A 110 18.11 1.19 -31.53
C VAL A 110 17.24 2.35 -32.03
N ASP A 111 16.81 2.31 -33.30
CA ASP A 111 15.95 3.37 -33.87
C ASP A 111 14.59 3.47 -33.17
N VAL A 112 13.94 2.32 -32.91
CA VAL A 112 12.66 2.27 -32.19
C VAL A 112 12.81 2.78 -30.75
N VAL A 113 13.86 2.40 -30.06
CA VAL A 113 14.13 2.80 -28.67
C VAL A 113 14.53 4.28 -28.60
N ALA A 114 15.31 4.78 -29.55
CA ALA A 114 15.64 6.19 -29.66
C ALA A 114 14.40 7.05 -29.89
N ALA A 115 13.49 6.62 -30.80
CA ALA A 115 12.22 7.29 -31.05
C ALA A 115 11.30 7.28 -29.81
N LEU A 116 11.29 6.15 -29.05
CA LEU A 116 10.56 6.05 -27.80
C LEU A 116 11.08 7.06 -26.77
N ALA A 117 12.39 7.15 -26.61
CA ALA A 117 13.00 8.12 -25.70
C ALA A 117 12.67 9.56 -26.12
N ALA A 118 12.72 9.86 -27.42
CA ALA A 118 12.36 11.16 -27.95
C ALA A 118 10.90 11.53 -27.69
N GLY A 119 9.96 10.62 -27.94
CA GLY A 119 8.54 10.81 -27.67
C GLY A 119 8.24 11.02 -26.19
N PHE A 120 8.90 10.29 -25.32
CA PHE A 120 8.82 10.47 -23.88
C PHE A 120 9.26 11.88 -23.46
N VAL A 121 10.46 12.29 -23.88
CA VAL A 121 11.02 13.62 -23.52
C VAL A 121 10.14 14.74 -24.06
N GLN A 122 9.64 14.62 -25.30
CA GLN A 122 8.76 15.62 -25.89
C GLN A 122 7.43 15.74 -25.13
N ARG A 123 6.84 14.63 -24.70
CA ARG A 123 5.59 14.63 -23.94
C ARG A 123 5.78 15.19 -22.53
N VAL A 124 6.85 14.85 -21.84
CA VAL A 124 7.21 15.46 -20.54
C VAL A 124 7.36 16.97 -20.69
N LYS A 125 8.07 17.41 -21.74
CA LYS A 125 8.27 18.85 -22.00
C LYS A 125 6.94 19.58 -22.25
N SER A 126 6.02 19.01 -23.03
CA SER A 126 4.71 19.61 -23.28
C SER A 126 3.87 19.70 -22.00
N THR A 127 3.86 18.64 -21.19
CA THR A 127 3.15 18.62 -19.90
C THR A 127 3.72 19.64 -18.91
N THR A 128 5.05 19.81 -18.91
CA THR A 128 5.70 20.83 -18.06
C THR A 128 5.38 22.26 -18.53
N LEU A 129 5.30 22.48 -19.85
CA LEU A 129 4.90 23.79 -20.42
C LEU A 129 3.45 24.12 -20.08
N GLU A 130 2.54 23.17 -20.15
CA GLU A 130 1.13 23.32 -19.75
C GLU A 130 1.01 23.69 -18.25
N GLN A 131 1.85 23.09 -17.40
CA GLN A 131 1.91 23.46 -15.97
C GLN A 131 2.50 24.85 -15.74
N GLN A 132 3.52 25.26 -16.54
CA GLN A 132 4.09 26.61 -16.46
C GLN A 132 3.10 27.68 -16.94
N GLU A 133 2.28 27.39 -17.95
CA GLU A 133 1.21 28.30 -18.37
C GLU A 133 0.14 28.48 -17.29
N GLN A 134 -0.18 27.44 -16.52
CA GLN A 134 -1.07 27.56 -15.36
C GLN A 134 -0.47 28.41 -14.24
N LEU A 135 0.83 28.27 -13.98
CA LEU A 135 1.54 29.16 -13.02
C LEU A 135 1.59 30.61 -13.54
N GLY A 136 1.83 30.80 -14.85
CA GLY A 136 1.80 32.11 -15.49
C GLY A 136 0.47 32.83 -15.31
N ARG A 137 -0.65 32.10 -15.36
CA ARG A 137 -2.00 32.64 -15.12
C ARG A 137 -2.22 33.07 -13.67
N SER A 138 -1.57 32.43 -12.69
CA SER A 138 -1.63 32.84 -11.28
C SER A 138 -0.78 34.08 -11.01
N LEU A 139 0.37 34.23 -11.66
CA LEU A 139 1.19 35.44 -11.60
C LEU A 139 0.50 36.65 -12.29
N TYR A 140 -0.26 36.40 -13.36
CA TYR A 140 -1.07 37.43 -14.02
C TYR A 140 -2.18 37.96 -13.10
N ARG A 141 -2.68 37.20 -12.15
CA ARG A 141 -3.63 37.66 -11.12
C ARG A 141 -2.99 38.67 -10.15
N ALA A 142 -1.79 38.36 -9.65
CA ALA A 142 -1.07 39.28 -8.76
C ALA A 142 -0.69 40.61 -9.47
N MET A 143 -0.42 40.55 -10.78
CA MET A 143 -0.14 41.72 -11.58
C MET A 143 -1.39 42.59 -11.83
N ARG A 144 -2.59 41.98 -11.86
CA ARG A 144 -3.87 42.69 -11.94
C ARG A 144 -4.19 43.53 -10.70
N GLU A 145 -3.76 43.08 -9.51
CA GLU A 145 -3.95 43.86 -8.28
C GLU A 145 -3.15 45.19 -8.33
N ALA A 146 -1.93 45.16 -8.84
CA ALA A 146 -1.12 46.35 -9.04
C ALA A 146 -1.65 47.27 -10.19
N GLN A 147 -2.29 46.68 -11.21
CA GLN A 147 -2.93 47.44 -12.30
C GLN A 147 -4.28 48.04 -11.84
N ALA A 148 -4.98 47.46 -10.87
CA ALA A 148 -6.21 48.02 -10.34
C ALA A 148 -5.97 49.39 -9.68
N GLU A 149 -4.85 49.61 -9.00
CA GLU A 149 -4.47 50.91 -8.47
C GLU A 149 -4.20 51.96 -9.58
N LEU A 150 -3.64 51.54 -10.73
CA LEU A 150 -3.42 52.40 -11.87
C LEU A 150 -4.74 52.72 -12.63
N GLN A 151 -5.65 51.77 -12.70
CA GLN A 151 -6.97 51.94 -13.34
C GLN A 151 -7.91 52.88 -12.57
N ILE A 152 -7.78 52.96 -11.23
CA ILE A 152 -8.53 53.94 -10.42
C ILE A 152 -8.22 55.35 -10.82
N SER A 153 -7.00 55.65 -11.27
CA SER A 153 -6.61 56.97 -11.82
C SER A 153 -7.13 57.21 -13.25
N GLN A 154 -7.30 56.16 -14.05
CA GLN A 154 -7.79 56.24 -15.44
C GLN A 154 -9.31 56.11 -15.56
N SER A 155 -9.99 55.51 -14.57
CA SER A 155 -11.43 55.21 -14.60
C SER A 155 -12.35 56.43 -14.47
N ARG A 156 -11.83 57.64 -14.53
CA ARG A 156 -12.67 58.87 -14.64
C ARG A 156 -13.47 58.99 -15.91
N VAL A 157 -13.09 58.22 -16.93
CA VAL A 157 -13.76 58.28 -18.26
C VAL A 157 -14.67 57.07 -18.50
N ASP A 158 -14.36 55.87 -17.89
CA ASP A 158 -15.07 54.62 -18.20
C ASP A 158 -16.25 54.30 -17.24
N LEU A 159 -16.52 55.14 -16.25
CA LEU A 159 -17.70 55.03 -15.37
C LEU A 159 -19.06 55.12 -16.11
N LEU A 160 -19.02 55.49 -17.37
CA LEU A 160 -20.22 55.74 -18.18
C LEU A 160 -20.56 54.65 -19.20
N GLU A 161 -19.69 53.68 -19.46
CA GLU A 161 -19.97 52.61 -20.45
C GLU A 161 -19.79 51.18 -19.90
N GLY A 162 -20.87 50.43 -19.98
CA GLY A 162 -21.21 49.14 -19.32
C GLY A 162 -20.45 47.89 -19.71
N GLY A 163 -19.09 47.88 -19.67
CA GLY A 163 -18.28 46.75 -20.10
C GLY A 163 -17.49 45.97 -19.01
N THR A 164 -17.46 46.41 -17.76
CA THR A 164 -16.66 45.75 -16.69
C THR A 164 -17.50 44.81 -15.85
N SER A 165 -16.91 43.69 -15.40
CA SER A 165 -17.52 42.75 -14.42
C SER A 165 -17.47 43.28 -12.98
N THR A 166 -16.65 44.28 -12.71
CA THR A 166 -16.45 44.89 -11.39
C THR A 166 -17.48 45.93 -11.11
N GLY A 167 -18.22 45.85 -10.03
CA GLY A 167 -19.12 46.86 -9.53
C GLY A 167 -18.33 48.10 -9.08
N VAL A 168 -18.60 49.26 -9.63
CA VAL A 168 -17.97 50.52 -9.24
C VAL A 168 -19.04 51.51 -8.82
N ALA A 169 -18.83 52.09 -7.64
CA ALA A 169 -19.69 53.17 -7.17
C ALA A 169 -18.84 54.27 -6.50
N THR A 170 -19.37 55.47 -6.40
CA THR A 170 -18.85 56.52 -5.52
C THR A 170 -19.88 56.81 -4.44
N ALA A 171 -19.42 57.01 -3.21
CA ALA A 171 -20.26 57.41 -2.12
C ALA A 171 -19.81 58.75 -1.54
N ASP A 172 -20.75 59.52 -1.01
CA ASP A 172 -20.44 60.69 -0.21
C ASP A 172 -19.89 60.30 1.17
N LEU A 173 -19.45 61.25 1.96
CA LEU A 173 -18.89 61.02 3.28
C LEU A 173 -19.88 60.45 4.30
N THR A 174 -21.17 60.43 3.98
CA THR A 174 -22.22 59.78 4.77
C THR A 174 -22.49 58.32 4.34
N GLY A 175 -21.80 57.88 3.30
CA GLY A 175 -21.95 56.52 2.76
C GLY A 175 -23.11 56.38 1.74
N ARG A 176 -23.72 57.48 1.28
CA ARG A 176 -24.76 57.41 0.24
C ARG A 176 -24.11 57.33 -1.14
N LEU A 177 -24.59 56.40 -1.94
CA LEU A 177 -24.09 56.17 -3.29
C LEU A 177 -24.49 57.33 -4.20
N VAL A 178 -23.49 57.99 -4.82
CA VAL A 178 -23.65 59.16 -5.71
C VAL A 178 -23.71 58.70 -7.15
N GLN A 179 -22.80 57.83 -7.55
CA GLN A 179 -22.73 57.23 -8.89
C GLN A 179 -22.54 55.75 -8.77
N VAL A 180 -23.13 54.97 -9.67
CA VAL A 180 -23.08 53.51 -9.67
C VAL A 180 -23.03 53.02 -11.12
N ASN A 181 -22.11 52.10 -11.43
CA ASN A 181 -22.06 51.51 -12.76
C ASN A 181 -23.04 50.31 -12.88
N GLY A 182 -23.26 49.87 -14.13
CA GLY A 182 -24.16 48.74 -14.41
C GLY A 182 -23.73 47.42 -13.78
N ALA A 183 -22.42 47.19 -13.55
CA ALA A 183 -21.93 45.99 -12.94
C ALA A 183 -22.33 45.87 -11.44
N MET A 184 -22.23 46.98 -10.70
CA MET A 184 -22.70 47.01 -9.31
C MET A 184 -24.21 46.71 -9.22
N GLY A 185 -24.97 47.20 -10.18
CA GLY A 185 -26.40 46.89 -10.30
C GLY A 185 -26.64 45.41 -10.51
N ARG A 186 -25.87 44.75 -11.36
CA ARG A 186 -25.97 43.27 -11.58
C ARG A 186 -25.60 42.47 -10.34
N ILE A 187 -24.59 42.89 -9.58
CA ILE A 187 -24.17 42.17 -8.35
C ILE A 187 -25.28 42.11 -7.33
N VAL A 188 -26.03 43.24 -7.14
CA VAL A 188 -27.09 43.30 -6.13
C VAL A 188 -28.51 43.16 -6.71
N ASP A 189 -28.62 42.82 -7.99
CA ASP A 189 -29.88 42.69 -8.76
C ASP A 189 -30.80 43.93 -8.64
N ARG A 190 -30.22 45.12 -8.80
CA ARG A 190 -30.92 46.40 -8.78
C ARG A 190 -30.40 47.31 -9.92
N THR A 191 -31.25 48.18 -10.42
CA THR A 191 -30.80 49.16 -11.43
C THR A 191 -29.93 50.26 -10.81
N PRO A 192 -28.96 50.84 -11.54
CA PRO A 192 -28.15 51.95 -11.04
C PRO A 192 -28.97 53.13 -10.49
N ALA A 193 -30.12 53.40 -11.11
CA ALA A 193 -31.03 54.46 -10.66
C ALA A 193 -31.67 54.16 -9.29
N GLN A 194 -31.92 52.88 -8.95
CA GLN A 194 -32.42 52.48 -7.65
C GLN A 194 -31.34 52.52 -6.56
N LEU A 195 -30.08 52.33 -6.94
CA LEU A 195 -28.95 52.35 -6.03
C LEU A 195 -28.47 53.76 -5.70
N THR A 196 -28.62 54.70 -6.63
CA THR A 196 -28.22 56.09 -6.41
C THR A 196 -29.03 56.72 -5.27
N GLY A 197 -28.37 57.29 -4.29
CA GLY A 197 -28.96 57.84 -3.07
C GLY A 197 -29.21 56.84 -1.94
N THR A 198 -29.00 55.51 -2.20
CA THR A 198 -29.10 54.47 -1.16
C THR A 198 -27.82 54.43 -0.30
N PRO A 199 -27.90 54.30 1.02
CA PRO A 199 -26.72 54.08 1.83
C PRO A 199 -26.05 52.73 1.49
N LEU A 200 -24.72 52.71 1.29
CA LEU A 200 -23.94 51.51 1.04
C LEU A 200 -24.18 50.44 2.10
N PHE A 201 -24.34 50.88 3.35
CA PHE A 201 -24.55 49.98 4.50
C PHE A 201 -25.86 49.19 4.44
N ASP A 202 -26.88 49.72 3.73
CA ASP A 202 -28.16 49.04 3.55
C ASP A 202 -28.10 47.87 2.55
N LEU A 203 -27.04 47.83 1.75
CA LEU A 203 -26.75 46.76 0.80
C LEU A 203 -25.96 45.63 1.42
N VAL A 204 -25.41 45.78 2.64
CA VAL A 204 -24.58 44.80 3.33
C VAL A 204 -25.42 44.05 4.33
N HIS A 205 -25.09 42.74 4.54
CA HIS A 205 -25.71 41.89 5.55
C HIS A 205 -25.67 42.54 6.94
N GLU A 206 -26.72 42.38 7.73
CA GLU A 206 -26.88 43.11 9.00
C GLU A 206 -25.74 42.91 9.99
N ASP A 207 -25.16 41.69 10.07
CA ASP A 207 -24.04 41.39 10.97
C ASP A 207 -22.76 42.17 10.62
N GLU A 208 -22.60 42.63 9.38
CA GLU A 208 -21.38 43.26 8.85
C GLU A 208 -21.51 44.77 8.77
N ARG A 209 -22.75 45.32 8.95
CA ARG A 209 -23.04 46.76 8.77
C ARG A 209 -22.27 47.68 9.71
N GLU A 210 -22.15 47.28 11.00
CA GLU A 210 -21.42 48.11 11.96
C GLU A 210 -19.92 48.14 11.71
N GLY A 211 -19.34 46.99 11.33
CA GLY A 211 -17.94 46.89 10.95
C GLY A 211 -17.64 47.80 9.75
N LEU A 212 -18.41 47.68 8.66
CA LEU A 212 -18.23 48.49 7.48
C LEU A 212 -18.43 50.00 7.73
N ARG A 213 -19.38 50.41 8.62
CA ARG A 213 -19.54 51.79 9.01
C ARG A 213 -18.31 52.36 9.75
N ALA A 214 -17.71 51.58 10.65
CA ALA A 214 -16.50 52.00 11.34
C ALA A 214 -15.31 52.18 10.39
N GLU A 215 -15.15 51.25 9.45
CA GLU A 215 -14.11 51.29 8.43
C GLU A 215 -14.31 52.48 7.45
N PHE A 216 -15.54 52.72 7.01
CA PHE A 216 -15.88 53.81 6.17
C PHE A 216 -15.62 55.16 6.84
N ALA A 217 -15.94 55.29 8.13
CA ALA A 217 -15.69 56.52 8.92
C ALA A 217 -14.19 56.82 9.01
N LEU A 218 -13.35 55.83 9.24
CA LEU A 218 -11.88 56.00 9.24
C LEU A 218 -11.34 56.54 7.90
N LEU A 219 -11.91 56.08 6.79
CA LEU A 219 -11.54 56.57 5.45
C LEU A 219 -12.06 58.01 5.18
N ALA A 220 -13.26 58.33 5.63
CA ALA A 220 -13.88 59.67 5.51
C ALA A 220 -13.14 60.75 6.29
N GLU A 221 -12.54 60.41 7.45
CA GLU A 221 -11.74 61.32 8.30
C GLU A 221 -10.34 61.63 7.75
N GLY A 222 -9.98 61.11 6.60
CA GLY A 222 -8.72 61.44 5.92
C GLY A 222 -7.66 60.35 5.90
N GLY A 223 -8.02 59.14 6.17
CA GLY A 223 -7.17 57.94 5.96
C GLY A 223 -6.65 57.84 4.52
N THR A 224 -5.39 57.50 4.38
CA THR A 224 -4.69 57.44 3.07
C THR A 224 -4.64 56.04 2.45
N MET A 225 -5.14 55.01 3.11
CA MET A 225 -5.10 53.64 2.64
C MET A 225 -6.45 53.19 2.10
N SER A 226 -6.42 52.44 0.98
CA SER A 226 -7.57 51.66 0.53
C SER A 226 -7.73 50.42 1.41
N LEU A 227 -8.96 50.06 1.69
CA LEU A 227 -9.31 48.91 2.50
C LEU A 227 -10.06 47.89 1.64
N THR A 228 -9.59 46.66 1.61
CA THR A 228 -10.28 45.57 0.88
C THR A 228 -10.65 44.46 1.86
N GLN A 229 -11.94 44.18 1.93
CA GLN A 229 -12.45 43.09 2.80
C GLN A 229 -13.58 42.31 2.11
N PRO A 230 -13.76 41.01 2.45
CA PRO A 230 -14.91 40.26 1.98
C PRO A 230 -16.17 40.69 2.73
N HIS A 231 -17.25 40.92 1.97
CA HIS A 231 -18.57 41.27 2.49
C HIS A 231 -19.67 40.48 1.79
N ARG A 232 -20.81 40.35 2.48
CA ARG A 232 -22.03 39.80 1.88
C ARG A 232 -23.00 40.90 1.55
N LEU A 233 -23.26 41.09 0.26
CA LEU A 233 -24.28 42.05 -0.22
C LEU A 233 -25.63 41.37 -0.39
N LEU A 234 -26.69 42.08 -0.03
CA LEU A 234 -28.08 41.67 -0.20
C LEU A 234 -28.58 41.97 -1.59
N ARG A 235 -28.96 40.97 -2.36
CA ARG A 235 -29.65 41.09 -3.65
C ARG A 235 -31.10 41.50 -3.47
N ALA A 236 -31.76 41.93 -4.55
CA ALA A 236 -33.16 42.30 -4.50
C ALA A 236 -34.15 41.21 -4.15
N ASP A 237 -33.79 39.94 -4.44
CA ASP A 237 -34.53 38.71 -4.10
C ASP A 237 -34.25 38.22 -2.68
N GLY A 238 -33.37 38.84 -1.93
CA GLY A 238 -32.94 38.42 -0.59
C GLY A 238 -31.79 37.45 -0.56
N GLU A 239 -31.28 36.98 -1.70
CA GLU A 239 -30.08 36.17 -1.77
C GLU A 239 -28.83 36.99 -1.43
N LEU A 240 -27.74 36.32 -1.06
CA LEU A 240 -26.48 36.91 -0.68
C LEU A 240 -25.46 36.80 -1.81
N ALA A 241 -24.88 37.92 -2.23
CA ALA A 241 -23.72 37.97 -3.09
C ALA A 241 -22.46 38.16 -2.24
N TRP A 242 -21.50 37.24 -2.37
CA TRP A 242 -20.17 37.40 -1.76
C TRP A 242 -19.30 38.29 -2.60
N VAL A 243 -18.84 39.40 -2.04
CA VAL A 243 -18.03 40.37 -2.77
C VAL A 243 -16.75 40.71 -2.03
N ALA A 244 -15.66 40.92 -2.75
CA ALA A 244 -14.51 41.61 -2.22
C ALA A 244 -14.78 43.14 -2.39
N LEU A 245 -15.07 43.82 -1.29
CA LEU A 245 -15.38 45.23 -1.27
C LEU A 245 -14.12 46.04 -0.98
N THR A 246 -13.74 46.91 -1.91
CA THR A 246 -12.61 47.83 -1.75
C THR A 246 -13.11 49.25 -1.61
N LEU A 247 -12.76 49.90 -0.51
CA LEU A 247 -13.05 51.28 -0.23
C LEU A 247 -11.77 52.14 -0.40
N SER A 248 -11.85 53.25 -1.17
CA SER A 248 -10.69 54.11 -1.38
C SER A 248 -11.10 55.58 -1.33
N PRO A 249 -10.38 56.47 -0.61
CA PRO A 249 -10.71 57.88 -0.55
C PRO A 249 -10.42 58.57 -1.93
N LEU A 250 -11.39 59.31 -2.43
CA LEU A 250 -11.27 60.12 -3.66
C LEU A 250 -11.24 61.60 -3.26
N ARG A 251 -10.07 62.24 -3.37
CA ARG A 251 -9.90 63.65 -3.14
C ARG A 251 -10.23 64.44 -4.44
N ARG A 252 -11.20 65.33 -4.41
CA ARG A 252 -11.51 66.22 -5.50
C ARG A 252 -11.06 67.65 -5.19
N HIS A 253 -10.49 68.32 -6.16
CA HIS A 253 -10.09 69.73 -6.04
C HIS A 253 -11.27 70.71 -6.00
N GLU A 254 -12.42 70.31 -6.60
CA GLU A 254 -13.69 71.05 -6.54
C GLU A 254 -14.82 70.02 -6.34
N GLY A 255 -15.64 70.16 -5.27
CA GLY A 255 -16.85 69.36 -5.11
C GLY A 255 -16.90 68.37 -3.94
N GLY A 256 -15.99 68.46 -2.92
CA GLY A 256 -16.02 67.66 -1.70
C GLY A 256 -15.36 66.26 -1.89
N ASN A 257 -14.89 65.71 -0.76
CA ASN A 257 -14.28 64.35 -0.71
C ASN A 257 -15.36 63.27 -0.89
N GLN A 258 -15.02 62.20 -1.62
CA GLN A 258 -15.88 61.05 -1.87
C GLN A 258 -15.10 59.77 -1.57
N VAL A 259 -15.79 58.66 -1.44
CA VAL A 259 -15.18 57.29 -1.30
C VAL A 259 -15.56 56.49 -2.56
N VAL A 260 -14.57 55.94 -3.22
CA VAL A 260 -14.76 54.97 -4.29
C VAL A 260 -15.01 53.61 -3.69
N VAL A 261 -16.03 52.92 -4.13
CA VAL A 261 -16.44 51.60 -3.75
C VAL A 261 -16.27 50.66 -4.95
N LEU A 262 -15.39 49.69 -4.82
CA LEU A 262 -15.26 48.62 -5.81
C LEU A 262 -15.82 47.33 -5.22
N ALA A 263 -16.64 46.61 -5.97
CA ALA A 263 -17.20 45.31 -5.58
C ALA A 263 -16.87 44.28 -6.65
N GLU A 264 -16.07 43.30 -6.29
CA GLU A 264 -15.79 42.12 -7.12
C GLU A 264 -16.64 40.96 -6.67
N ASP A 265 -17.51 40.44 -7.54
CA ASP A 265 -18.34 39.29 -7.24
C ASP A 265 -17.47 38.02 -7.15
N SER A 266 -17.41 37.46 -5.99
CA SER A 266 -16.68 36.23 -5.66
C SER A 266 -17.61 35.07 -5.29
N THR A 267 -18.93 35.23 -5.56
CA THR A 267 -19.96 34.24 -5.16
C THR A 267 -19.65 32.87 -5.73
N ASP A 268 -19.38 32.80 -7.04
CA ASP A 268 -19.05 31.50 -7.69
C ASP A 268 -17.75 30.89 -7.16
N VAL A 269 -16.76 31.76 -6.87
CA VAL A 269 -15.47 31.32 -6.32
C VAL A 269 -15.65 30.76 -4.90
N ASN A 270 -16.42 31.43 -4.06
CA ASN A 270 -16.70 30.99 -2.69
C ASN A 270 -17.54 29.72 -2.67
N LEU A 271 -18.53 29.58 -3.57
CA LEU A 271 -19.32 28.36 -3.74
C LEU A 271 -18.46 27.21 -4.21
N LEU A 272 -17.60 27.41 -5.22
CA LEU A 272 -16.65 26.41 -5.69
C LEU A 272 -15.64 26.04 -4.62
N GLN A 273 -15.15 27.00 -3.86
CA GLN A 273 -14.22 26.78 -2.75
C GLN A 273 -14.87 25.99 -1.62
N GLY A 274 -16.13 26.29 -1.30
CA GLY A 274 -16.94 25.53 -0.38
C GLY A 274 -17.17 24.08 -0.86
N GLN A 275 -17.48 23.90 -2.14
CA GLN A 275 -17.61 22.58 -2.77
C GLN A 275 -16.30 21.81 -2.79
N LEU A 276 -15.19 22.46 -3.15
CA LEU A 276 -13.85 21.85 -3.12
C LEU A 276 -13.43 21.47 -1.70
N ASN A 277 -13.68 22.33 -0.71
CA ASN A 277 -13.42 22.01 0.69
C ASN A 277 -14.28 20.83 1.16
N HIS A 278 -15.55 20.78 0.80
CA HIS A 278 -16.41 19.65 1.10
C HIS A 278 -15.92 18.36 0.41
N GLN A 279 -15.56 18.43 -0.87
CA GLN A 279 -15.00 17.28 -1.61
C GLN A 279 -13.62 16.85 -1.09
N SER A 280 -12.81 17.76 -0.56
CA SER A 280 -11.50 17.44 0.02
C SER A 280 -11.59 16.74 1.38
N LEU A 281 -12.73 16.87 2.07
CA LEU A 281 -12.94 16.34 3.42
C LEU A 281 -13.90 15.14 3.49
N HIS A 282 -14.61 14.83 2.38
CA HIS A 282 -15.59 13.75 2.33
C HIS A 282 -15.31 12.77 1.18
N ASP A 283 -15.70 11.51 1.38
CA ASP A 283 -15.68 10.48 0.34
C ASP A 283 -16.80 10.73 -0.68
N VAL A 284 -16.42 10.75 -1.97
CA VAL A 284 -17.35 11.11 -3.06
C VAL A 284 -18.49 10.08 -3.22
N LEU A 285 -18.23 8.80 -2.92
CA LEU A 285 -19.21 7.72 -3.10
C LEU A 285 -20.25 7.66 -1.97
N THR A 286 -19.76 7.68 -0.73
CA THR A 286 -20.59 7.50 0.46
C THR A 286 -21.01 8.82 1.11
N ARG A 287 -20.36 9.92 0.77
CA ARG A 287 -20.47 11.25 1.40
C ARG A 287 -20.07 11.31 2.87
N LEU A 288 -19.57 10.22 3.43
CA LEU A 288 -19.00 10.19 4.77
C LEU A 288 -17.72 11.02 4.83
N PRO A 289 -17.32 11.51 6.00
CA PRO A 289 -15.98 12.02 6.25
C PRO A 289 -14.90 11.10 5.67
N ASN A 290 -13.89 11.69 5.05
CA ASN A 290 -12.72 10.95 4.59
C ASN A 290 -11.67 10.84 5.72
N ARG A 291 -10.56 10.15 5.44
CA ARG A 291 -9.46 9.95 6.39
C ARG A 291 -8.90 11.29 6.92
N GLN A 292 -8.79 12.31 6.07
CA GLN A 292 -8.24 13.60 6.47
C GLN A 292 -9.14 14.31 7.49
N TYR A 293 -10.44 14.35 7.22
CA TYR A 293 -11.40 14.94 8.16
C TYR A 293 -11.48 14.15 9.47
N PHE A 294 -11.45 12.81 9.37
CA PHE A 294 -11.41 11.94 10.55
C PHE A 294 -10.21 12.23 11.43
N THR A 295 -9.00 12.35 10.85
CA THR A 295 -7.77 12.64 11.59
C THR A 295 -7.86 13.97 12.32
N SER A 296 -8.39 15.01 11.67
CA SER A 296 -8.57 16.32 12.29
C SER A 296 -9.57 16.28 13.46
N ARG A 297 -10.68 15.53 13.31
CA ARG A 297 -11.68 15.35 14.38
C ARG A 297 -11.15 14.47 15.52
N LEU A 298 -10.34 13.46 15.20
CA LEU A 298 -9.67 12.62 16.19
C LEU A 298 -8.73 13.46 17.08
N GLU A 299 -7.95 14.35 16.46
CA GLU A 299 -7.08 15.28 17.20
C GLU A 299 -7.87 16.19 18.16
N GLN A 300 -9.00 16.70 17.70
CA GLN A 300 -9.89 17.49 18.55
C GLN A 300 -10.50 16.64 19.67
N ALA A 301 -11.00 15.44 19.35
CA ALA A 301 -11.61 14.54 20.31
C ALA A 301 -10.63 14.10 21.42
N LEU A 302 -9.34 13.93 21.09
CA LEU A 302 -8.30 13.62 22.08
C LEU A 302 -8.07 14.77 23.06
N ARG A 303 -8.03 16.01 22.55
CA ARG A 303 -7.89 17.19 23.41
C ARG A 303 -9.06 17.38 24.35
N ASP A 304 -10.27 17.16 23.84
CA ASP A 304 -11.54 17.38 24.53
C ASP A 304 -12.06 16.15 25.29
N ALA A 305 -11.31 15.02 25.27
CA ALA A 305 -11.73 13.74 25.83
C ALA A 305 -12.09 13.84 27.32
N ASP A 306 -13.18 13.20 27.71
CA ASP A 306 -13.52 13.03 29.11
C ASP A 306 -12.41 12.27 29.87
N PRO A 307 -11.96 12.74 31.05
CA PRO A 307 -10.88 12.07 31.79
C PRO A 307 -11.17 10.63 32.20
N VAL A 308 -12.45 10.30 32.42
CA VAL A 308 -12.89 8.99 32.91
C VAL A 308 -13.23 8.07 31.76
N HIS A 309 -13.92 8.60 30.75
CA HIS A 309 -14.50 7.77 29.68
C HIS A 309 -13.61 7.71 28.43
N GLY A 310 -12.85 8.76 28.12
CA GLY A 310 -11.94 8.81 26.99
C GLY A 310 -12.64 8.74 25.63
N ILE A 311 -11.94 8.24 24.62
CA ILE A 311 -12.47 7.99 23.29
C ILE A 311 -12.25 6.54 22.88
N THR A 312 -12.97 6.10 21.85
CA THR A 312 -12.73 4.80 21.20
C THR A 312 -12.69 4.99 19.69
N VAL A 313 -11.70 4.38 19.04
CA VAL A 313 -11.58 4.31 17.58
C VAL A 313 -11.78 2.86 17.15
N TYR A 314 -12.69 2.65 16.21
CA TYR A 314 -12.90 1.38 15.52
C TYR A 314 -12.44 1.54 14.09
N HIS A 315 -11.51 0.72 13.63
CA HIS A 315 -11.09 0.62 12.24
C HIS A 315 -11.61 -0.68 11.66
N LEU A 316 -12.40 -0.60 10.61
CA LEU A 316 -13.17 -1.69 10.04
C LEU A 316 -12.72 -1.96 8.61
N ASP A 317 -12.70 -3.23 8.24
CA ASP A 317 -12.53 -3.70 6.86
C ASP A 317 -13.62 -4.70 6.54
N LEU A 318 -14.26 -4.54 5.37
CA LEU A 318 -15.41 -5.37 4.99
C LEU A 318 -14.97 -6.75 4.50
N ASP A 319 -15.44 -7.78 5.18
CA ASP A 319 -15.12 -9.15 4.84
C ASP A 319 -15.71 -9.56 3.48
N GLY A 320 -14.84 -9.98 2.57
CA GLY A 320 -15.26 -10.51 1.28
C GLY A 320 -15.76 -9.47 0.27
N PHE A 321 -15.48 -8.19 0.44
CA PHE A 321 -15.86 -7.14 -0.51
C PHE A 321 -15.37 -7.42 -1.94
N SER A 322 -14.16 -7.96 -2.09
CA SER A 322 -13.61 -8.39 -3.38
C SER A 322 -14.43 -9.50 -4.06
N LEU A 323 -15.06 -10.39 -3.28
CA LEU A 323 -15.96 -11.42 -3.82
C LEU A 323 -17.26 -10.82 -4.35
N VAL A 324 -17.79 -9.82 -3.64
CA VAL A 324 -18.99 -9.08 -4.09
C VAL A 324 -18.70 -8.32 -5.38
N THR A 325 -17.62 -7.58 -5.42
CA THR A 325 -17.24 -6.82 -6.63
C THR A 325 -16.84 -7.71 -7.80
N GLY A 326 -16.14 -8.81 -7.53
CA GLY A 326 -15.74 -9.78 -8.55
C GLY A 326 -16.88 -10.63 -9.09
N GLY A 327 -17.82 -11.02 -8.23
CA GLY A 327 -18.95 -11.88 -8.59
C GLY A 327 -20.18 -11.12 -9.11
N LEU A 328 -20.53 -9.98 -8.50
CA LEU A 328 -21.74 -9.22 -8.80
C LEU A 328 -21.49 -7.89 -9.50
N GLY A 329 -20.23 -7.52 -9.68
CA GLY A 329 -19.80 -6.32 -10.37
C GLY A 329 -19.70 -5.08 -9.47
N ARG A 330 -18.91 -4.12 -9.95
CA ARG A 330 -18.59 -2.87 -9.24
C ARG A 330 -19.82 -2.06 -8.79
N PRO A 331 -20.91 -1.92 -9.58
CA PRO A 331 -22.07 -1.16 -9.11
C PRO A 331 -22.77 -1.75 -7.89
N VAL A 332 -22.71 -3.08 -7.68
CA VAL A 332 -23.24 -3.72 -6.47
C VAL A 332 -22.31 -3.45 -5.29
N GLY A 333 -21.00 -3.49 -5.50
CA GLY A 333 -20.02 -3.08 -4.50
C GLY A 333 -20.16 -1.62 -4.06
N ASP A 334 -20.35 -0.70 -5.01
CA ASP A 334 -20.58 0.73 -4.71
C ASP A 334 -21.86 0.94 -3.91
N HIS A 335 -22.92 0.18 -4.21
CA HIS A 335 -24.17 0.20 -3.42
C HIS A 335 -23.95 -0.37 -2.02
N LEU A 336 -23.22 -1.49 -1.89
CA LEU A 336 -22.86 -2.07 -0.59
C LEU A 336 -22.13 -1.05 0.29
N LEU A 337 -21.15 -0.33 -0.25
CA LEU A 337 -20.40 0.69 0.50
C LEU A 337 -21.29 1.81 1.04
N LYS A 338 -22.28 2.26 0.27
CA LYS A 338 -23.28 3.25 0.72
C LYS A 338 -24.14 2.71 1.86
N VAL A 339 -24.68 1.50 1.68
CA VAL A 339 -25.50 0.84 2.70
C VAL A 339 -24.71 0.60 3.99
N VAL A 340 -23.44 0.22 3.89
CA VAL A 340 -22.55 0.07 5.05
C VAL A 340 -22.39 1.40 5.79
N GLY A 341 -22.14 2.48 5.07
CA GLY A 341 -22.03 3.82 5.67
C GLY A 341 -23.29 4.20 6.45
N GLU A 342 -24.46 4.08 5.81
CA GLU A 342 -25.75 4.37 6.43
C GLU A 342 -26.02 3.49 7.68
N ARG A 343 -25.64 2.22 7.62
CA ARG A 343 -25.81 1.29 8.74
C ARG A 343 -24.90 1.62 9.92
N LEU A 344 -23.66 1.99 9.64
CA LEU A 344 -22.72 2.42 10.67
C LEU A 344 -23.21 3.70 11.36
N GLU A 345 -23.72 4.68 10.60
CA GLU A 345 -24.33 5.88 11.17
C GLU A 345 -25.55 5.54 12.05
N GLN A 346 -26.40 4.60 11.63
CA GLN A 346 -27.54 4.14 12.44
C GLN A 346 -27.10 3.47 13.74
N VAL A 347 -26.02 2.67 13.71
CA VAL A 347 -25.50 1.99 14.92
C VAL A 347 -25.04 3.00 15.97
N VAL A 348 -24.45 4.11 15.55
CA VAL A 348 -23.89 5.12 16.45
C VAL A 348 -24.78 6.35 16.64
N ALA A 349 -25.99 6.37 16.09
CA ALA A 349 -26.89 7.54 16.12
C ALA A 349 -27.24 8.04 17.52
N GLY A 350 -27.09 7.21 18.56
CA GLY A 350 -27.31 7.60 19.97
C GLY A 350 -26.05 8.06 20.71
N GLU A 351 -24.90 8.08 20.05
CA GLU A 351 -23.60 8.38 20.65
C GLU A 351 -23.00 9.69 20.06
N ASP A 352 -22.10 10.33 20.81
CA ASP A 352 -21.26 11.39 20.26
C ASP A 352 -20.16 10.72 19.41
N ALA A 353 -20.50 10.44 18.15
CA ALA A 353 -19.67 9.63 17.28
C ALA A 353 -19.60 10.18 15.85
N MET A 354 -18.57 9.77 15.14
CA MET A 354 -18.36 10.06 13.72
C MET A 354 -18.01 8.80 12.96
N VAL A 355 -18.69 8.57 11.85
CA VAL A 355 -18.37 7.52 10.88
C VAL A 355 -17.59 8.14 9.73
N ALA A 356 -16.56 7.45 9.25
CA ALA A 356 -15.74 7.87 8.11
C ALA A 356 -15.45 6.68 7.20
N ARG A 357 -15.15 6.97 5.94
CA ARG A 357 -14.60 6.00 4.98
C ARG A 357 -13.18 6.39 4.61
N PHE A 358 -12.23 5.45 4.81
CA PHE A 358 -10.81 5.70 4.54
C PHE A 358 -10.41 5.40 3.10
N GLY A 359 -11.22 4.67 2.38
CA GLY A 359 -11.04 4.26 0.98
C GLY A 359 -11.32 2.78 0.78
N PHE A 360 -11.40 2.32 -0.45
CA PHE A 360 -11.74 0.93 -0.78
C PHE A 360 -12.92 0.38 0.06
N ASP A 361 -12.69 -0.59 0.89
CA ASP A 361 -13.61 -1.26 1.82
C ASP A 361 -13.33 -0.95 3.31
N GLU A 362 -12.53 0.08 3.58
CA GLU A 362 -12.15 0.50 4.93
C GLU A 362 -13.02 1.62 5.46
N PHE A 363 -13.54 1.43 6.67
CA PHE A 363 -14.30 2.41 7.42
C PHE A 363 -13.68 2.66 8.80
N ALA A 364 -14.00 3.80 9.38
CA ALA A 364 -13.61 4.13 10.74
C ALA A 364 -14.77 4.74 11.51
N VAL A 365 -14.85 4.42 12.80
CA VAL A 365 -15.80 5.03 13.72
C VAL A 365 -15.02 5.60 14.91
N LEU A 366 -15.23 6.88 15.17
CA LEU A 366 -14.75 7.56 16.38
C LEU A 366 -15.92 7.76 17.32
N VAL A 367 -15.77 7.33 18.57
CA VAL A 367 -16.78 7.53 19.62
C VAL A 367 -16.14 8.30 20.77
N ARG A 368 -16.73 9.41 21.16
CA ARG A 368 -16.43 10.10 22.42
C ARG A 368 -17.24 9.44 23.54
N ASN A 369 -16.56 8.65 24.35
CA ASN A 369 -17.24 7.82 25.31
C ASN A 369 -17.89 8.66 26.44
N SER A 370 -19.02 8.18 26.92
CA SER A 370 -19.78 8.70 28.05
C SER A 370 -20.15 7.56 29.00
N ALA A 371 -20.84 7.88 30.08
CA ALA A 371 -21.33 6.88 31.02
C ALA A 371 -22.39 5.94 30.39
N THR A 372 -23.03 6.34 29.30
CA THR A 372 -24.09 5.58 28.58
C THR A 372 -23.58 4.87 27.35
N THR A 373 -22.34 5.15 26.92
CA THR A 373 -21.76 4.50 25.74
C THR A 373 -21.60 3.01 25.98
N PRO A 374 -22.08 2.14 25.08
CA PRO A 374 -21.92 0.70 25.18
C PRO A 374 -20.44 0.29 25.26
N ASP A 375 -20.17 -0.80 25.96
CA ASP A 375 -18.82 -1.38 25.96
C ASP A 375 -18.41 -1.84 24.54
N VAL A 376 -17.10 -2.02 24.35
CA VAL A 376 -16.51 -2.38 23.05
C VAL A 376 -17.13 -3.64 22.47
N VAL A 377 -17.35 -4.68 23.29
CA VAL A 377 -17.92 -5.96 22.82
C VAL A 377 -19.33 -5.76 22.29
N THR A 378 -20.13 -5.01 23.02
CA THR A 378 -21.52 -4.69 22.63
C THR A 378 -21.56 -3.86 21.36
N MET A 379 -20.67 -2.85 21.22
CA MET A 379 -20.59 -2.01 20.01
C MET A 379 -20.18 -2.83 18.79
N VAL A 380 -19.13 -3.63 18.90
CA VAL A 380 -18.67 -4.51 17.80
C VAL A 380 -19.78 -5.49 17.37
N ARG A 381 -20.50 -6.06 18.33
CA ARG A 381 -21.62 -6.94 18.02
C ARG A 381 -22.72 -6.21 17.26
N ARG A 382 -23.14 -5.02 17.74
CA ARG A 382 -24.14 -4.18 17.06
C ARG A 382 -23.72 -3.83 15.63
N ILE A 383 -22.46 -3.50 15.43
CA ILE A 383 -21.91 -3.22 14.09
C ILE A 383 -22.08 -4.45 13.20
N ASN A 384 -21.53 -5.60 13.60
CA ASN A 384 -21.57 -6.80 12.77
C ASN A 384 -22.96 -7.37 12.56
N ASP A 385 -23.84 -7.28 13.57
CA ASP A 385 -25.24 -7.70 13.43
C ASP A 385 -25.96 -6.80 12.41
N LYS A 386 -25.75 -5.49 12.49
CA LYS A 386 -26.35 -4.54 11.55
C LYS A 386 -25.81 -4.69 10.12
N LEU A 387 -24.53 -4.91 9.95
CA LEU A 387 -23.91 -5.14 8.65
C LEU A 387 -24.38 -6.47 8.02
N SER A 388 -24.67 -7.48 8.84
CA SER A 388 -25.12 -8.80 8.39
C SER A 388 -26.59 -8.83 7.94
N GLU A 389 -27.36 -7.76 8.15
CA GLU A 389 -28.73 -7.67 7.61
C GLU A 389 -28.67 -7.71 6.07
N PRO A 390 -29.38 -8.63 5.39
CA PRO A 390 -29.39 -8.63 3.93
C PRO A 390 -30.10 -7.39 3.37
N PHE A 391 -29.63 -6.91 2.21
CA PHE A 391 -30.31 -5.89 1.43
C PHE A 391 -30.31 -6.28 -0.05
N GLU A 392 -31.28 -5.81 -0.78
CA GLU A 392 -31.42 -6.10 -2.20
C GLU A 392 -30.61 -5.10 -3.05
N SER A 393 -29.80 -5.62 -3.94
CA SER A 393 -29.07 -4.83 -4.92
C SER A 393 -29.10 -5.54 -6.28
N ARG A 394 -29.74 -4.92 -7.25
CA ARG A 394 -29.87 -5.42 -8.63
C ARG A 394 -30.39 -6.87 -8.72
N GLY A 395 -31.34 -7.24 -7.90
CA GLY A 395 -31.94 -8.57 -7.86
C GLY A 395 -31.12 -9.63 -7.10
N ALA A 396 -30.03 -9.25 -6.45
CA ALA A 396 -29.26 -10.10 -5.54
C ALA A 396 -29.43 -9.65 -4.09
N LEU A 397 -29.58 -10.60 -3.16
CA LEU A 397 -29.52 -10.33 -1.73
C LEU A 397 -28.05 -10.35 -1.30
N VAL A 398 -27.55 -9.23 -0.79
CA VAL A 398 -26.17 -9.03 -0.37
C VAL A 398 -26.13 -8.74 1.13
N ALA A 399 -25.18 -9.34 1.82
CA ALA A 399 -24.87 -9.03 3.22
C ALA A 399 -23.34 -9.06 3.37
N CYS A 400 -22.82 -8.39 4.39
CA CYS A 400 -21.40 -8.42 4.72
C CYS A 400 -21.21 -8.48 6.24
N SER A 401 -19.98 -8.73 6.65
CA SER A 401 -19.49 -8.48 8.00
C SER A 401 -18.24 -7.61 7.92
N ALA A 402 -17.73 -7.22 9.05
CA ALA A 402 -16.46 -6.50 9.12
C ALA A 402 -15.54 -7.13 10.14
N THR A 403 -14.26 -7.17 9.81
CA THR A 403 -13.18 -7.39 10.77
C THR A 403 -12.77 -6.04 11.35
N ILE A 404 -12.54 -5.95 12.66
CA ILE A 404 -12.45 -4.67 13.37
C ILE A 404 -11.23 -4.60 14.28
N GLY A 405 -10.38 -3.59 14.10
CA GLY A 405 -9.35 -3.18 15.04
C GLY A 405 -9.86 -2.08 15.95
N VAL A 406 -9.67 -2.19 17.26
CA VAL A 406 -10.21 -1.25 18.24
C VAL A 406 -9.10 -0.64 19.09
N VAL A 407 -9.03 0.69 19.12
CA VAL A 407 -8.22 1.43 20.10
C VAL A 407 -9.16 2.06 21.12
N HIS A 408 -9.10 1.59 22.36
CA HIS A 408 -9.99 2.02 23.43
C HIS A 408 -9.25 2.77 24.51
N ARG A 409 -9.70 3.98 24.82
CA ARG A 409 -9.15 4.87 25.85
C ARG A 409 -7.63 5.09 25.70
N PRO A 410 -7.17 5.57 24.55
CA PRO A 410 -5.75 5.88 24.38
C PRO A 410 -5.32 7.00 25.34
N PRO A 411 -4.01 7.14 25.63
CA PRO A 411 -3.48 8.29 26.34
C PRO A 411 -3.84 9.60 25.62
N ARG A 412 -4.10 10.68 26.40
CA ARG A 412 -4.52 11.98 25.83
C ARG A 412 -3.45 12.68 25.03
N ASP A 413 -2.21 12.40 25.32
CA ASP A 413 -1.01 12.91 24.63
C ASP A 413 -0.61 12.06 23.43
N ALA A 414 -1.39 11.01 23.11
CA ALA A 414 -1.14 10.19 21.95
C ALA A 414 -1.33 11.00 20.66
N SER A 415 -0.44 10.78 19.71
CA SER A 415 -0.56 11.34 18.36
C SER A 415 -1.74 10.70 17.61
N PRO A 416 -2.59 11.48 16.93
CA PRO A 416 -3.63 10.90 16.06
C PRO A 416 -3.10 9.90 15.04
N HIS A 417 -1.91 10.15 14.51
CA HIS A 417 -1.24 9.27 13.55
C HIS A 417 -0.87 7.93 14.19
N ASP A 418 -0.25 7.96 15.37
CA ASP A 418 0.12 6.73 16.08
C ASP A 418 -1.11 5.88 16.45
N LEU A 419 -2.24 6.53 16.75
CA LEU A 419 -3.49 5.84 17.07
C LEU A 419 -4.10 5.16 15.84
N LEU A 420 -4.08 5.84 14.70
CA LEU A 420 -4.55 5.25 13.44
C LEU A 420 -3.65 4.10 13.01
N ASP A 421 -2.34 4.23 13.17
CA ASP A 421 -1.38 3.15 12.92
C ASP A 421 -1.61 1.96 13.87
N SER A 422 -1.89 2.23 15.15
CA SER A 422 -2.24 1.19 16.12
C SER A 422 -3.55 0.48 15.76
N ALA A 423 -4.56 1.23 15.30
CA ALA A 423 -5.83 0.67 14.84
C ALA A 423 -5.64 -0.21 13.59
N ASP A 424 -4.79 0.22 12.63
CA ASP A 424 -4.45 -0.54 11.43
C ASP A 424 -3.69 -1.84 11.77
N LEU A 425 -2.68 -1.77 12.65
CA LEU A 425 -1.96 -2.95 13.12
C LEU A 425 -2.90 -3.95 13.81
N THR A 426 -3.79 -3.43 14.65
CA THR A 426 -4.78 -4.25 15.37
C THR A 426 -5.77 -4.90 14.40
N LEU A 427 -6.23 -4.17 13.39
CA LEU A 427 -7.09 -4.71 12.33
C LEU A 427 -6.40 -5.82 11.54
N ARG A 428 -5.12 -5.65 11.20
CA ARG A 428 -4.32 -6.69 10.53
C ARG A 428 -4.21 -7.97 11.37
N ARG A 429 -4.00 -7.85 12.68
CA ARG A 429 -3.99 -9.01 13.59
C ARG A 429 -5.34 -9.70 13.62
N ALA A 430 -6.42 -8.95 13.74
CA ALA A 430 -7.77 -9.50 13.72
C ALA A 430 -8.05 -10.28 12.43
N LYS A 431 -7.60 -9.77 11.26
CA LYS A 431 -7.68 -10.47 9.96
C LYS A 431 -6.89 -11.79 9.95
N GLY A 432 -5.75 -11.85 10.60
CA GLY A 432 -4.94 -13.07 10.74
C GLY A 432 -5.68 -14.18 11.51
N ASN A 433 -6.60 -13.81 12.42
CA ASN A 433 -7.40 -14.74 13.20
C ASN A 433 -8.70 -15.20 12.49
N GLY A 434 -8.95 -14.71 11.26
CA GLY A 434 -10.11 -15.07 10.45
C GLY A 434 -11.01 -13.86 10.11
N ARG A 435 -12.17 -14.16 9.51
CA ARG A 435 -13.18 -13.13 9.18
C ARG A 435 -14.13 -12.88 10.34
N ARG A 436 -14.79 -11.71 10.37
CA ARG A 436 -15.74 -11.30 11.41
C ARG A 436 -15.10 -11.30 12.80
N GLN A 437 -13.79 -11.11 12.89
CA GLN A 437 -13.05 -11.04 14.14
C GLN A 437 -12.87 -9.57 14.56
N TRP A 438 -12.52 -9.39 15.81
CA TRP A 438 -12.12 -8.09 16.30
C TRP A 438 -11.02 -8.23 17.35
N GLU A 439 -10.22 -7.20 17.48
CA GLU A 439 -9.11 -7.20 18.44
C GLU A 439 -8.97 -5.81 19.07
N LEU A 440 -8.53 -5.80 20.32
CA LEU A 440 -8.23 -4.57 21.06
C LEU A 440 -6.75 -4.27 20.94
N ALA A 441 -6.41 -3.02 20.70
CA ALA A 441 -5.03 -2.58 20.63
C ALA A 441 -4.28 -2.84 21.95
N ASP A 442 -3.11 -3.46 21.81
CA ASP A 442 -2.14 -3.68 22.89
C ASP A 442 -0.84 -2.97 22.50
N PRO A 443 -0.44 -1.92 23.23
CA PRO A 443 0.79 -1.18 22.94
C PRO A 443 2.06 -2.04 22.94
N ALA A 444 2.10 -3.09 23.75
CA ALA A 444 3.24 -4.00 23.78
C ALA A 444 3.27 -4.89 22.51
N GLN A 445 2.11 -5.33 22.04
CA GLN A 445 1.99 -6.07 20.80
C GLN A 445 2.27 -5.17 19.59
N ASP A 446 1.72 -3.96 19.55
CA ASP A 446 1.97 -2.99 18.49
C ASP A 446 3.47 -2.68 18.33
N THR A 447 4.20 -2.59 19.44
CA THR A 447 5.66 -2.41 19.42
C THR A 447 6.36 -3.62 18.79
N ARG A 448 5.91 -4.84 19.12
CA ARG A 448 6.44 -6.08 18.51
C ARG A 448 6.15 -6.13 17.01
N ASP A 449 4.91 -5.82 16.60
CA ASP A 449 4.49 -5.85 15.21
C ASP A 449 5.23 -4.81 14.37
N ARG A 450 5.35 -3.57 14.86
CA ARG A 450 6.17 -2.54 14.19
C ARG A 450 7.62 -2.97 14.02
N ARG A 451 8.18 -3.64 15.03
CA ARG A 451 9.53 -4.21 14.93
C ARG A 451 9.60 -5.28 13.83
N MET A 452 8.61 -6.18 13.77
CA MET A 452 8.54 -7.24 12.76
C MET A 452 8.41 -6.66 11.36
N PHE A 453 7.50 -5.70 11.15
CA PHE A 453 7.35 -5.03 9.85
C PHE A 453 8.59 -4.24 9.44
N GLY A 454 9.27 -3.61 10.39
CA GLY A 454 10.54 -2.92 10.14
C GLY A 454 11.62 -3.89 9.69
N LEU A 455 11.72 -5.06 10.32
CA LEU A 455 12.62 -6.14 9.91
C LEU A 455 12.24 -6.66 8.51
N ALA A 456 10.97 -6.95 8.27
CA ALA A 456 10.49 -7.41 6.96
C ALA A 456 10.86 -6.43 5.84
N ALA A 457 10.59 -5.15 6.04
CA ALA A 457 10.88 -4.10 5.05
C ALA A 457 12.37 -3.95 4.74
N THR A 458 13.26 -4.24 5.72
CA THR A 458 14.71 -4.08 5.56
C THR A 458 15.44 -5.36 5.18
N MET A 459 14.78 -6.51 5.20
CA MET A 459 15.41 -7.83 5.01
C MET A 459 16.17 -7.98 3.68
N ALA A 460 15.60 -7.48 2.58
CA ALA A 460 16.25 -7.55 1.27
C ALA A 460 17.58 -6.77 1.23
N GLY A 461 17.59 -5.59 1.84
CA GLY A 461 18.80 -4.76 1.98
C GLY A 461 19.83 -5.41 2.89
N ALA A 462 19.39 -5.99 4.00
CA ALA A 462 20.24 -6.70 4.94
C ALA A 462 20.90 -7.94 4.31
N TRP A 463 20.15 -8.68 3.48
CA TRP A 463 20.73 -9.79 2.71
C TRP A 463 21.81 -9.30 1.72
N ALA A 464 21.53 -8.24 0.98
CA ALA A 464 22.49 -7.67 0.03
C ALA A 464 23.74 -7.11 0.71
N SER A 465 23.63 -6.60 1.95
CA SER A 465 24.77 -6.08 2.74
C SER A 465 25.54 -7.15 3.52
N GLY A 466 25.07 -8.42 3.49
CA GLY A 466 25.73 -9.54 4.17
C GLY A 466 25.46 -9.63 5.67
N GLU A 467 24.40 -8.99 6.16
CA GLU A 467 23.95 -9.13 7.55
C GLU A 467 23.29 -10.50 7.82
N LEU A 468 22.78 -11.16 6.76
CA LEU A 468 22.29 -12.53 6.84
C LEU A 468 23.46 -13.50 6.66
N THR A 469 23.62 -14.41 7.60
CA THR A 469 24.66 -15.42 7.63
C THR A 469 24.08 -16.82 7.80
N VAL A 470 24.84 -17.82 7.44
CA VAL A 470 24.47 -19.22 7.65
C VAL A 470 25.31 -19.79 8.79
N LEU A 471 24.62 -20.25 9.81
CA LEU A 471 25.22 -21.03 10.88
C LEU A 471 24.84 -22.50 10.70
N TYR A 472 25.50 -23.35 11.45
CA TYR A 472 25.27 -24.79 11.39
C TYR A 472 25.07 -25.35 12.77
N GLN A 473 23.97 -26.10 12.95
CA GLN A 473 23.69 -26.85 14.17
C GLN A 473 24.16 -28.30 13.99
N PRO A 474 24.89 -28.87 14.95
CA PRO A 474 25.37 -30.25 14.82
C PRO A 474 24.23 -31.24 14.77
N LEU A 475 24.29 -32.15 13.81
CA LEU A 475 23.51 -33.40 13.79
C LEU A 475 24.32 -34.47 14.45
N VAL A 476 23.79 -35.04 15.53
CA VAL A 476 24.50 -35.99 16.39
C VAL A 476 23.84 -37.35 16.30
N ARG A 477 24.64 -38.39 16.11
CA ARG A 477 24.17 -39.76 16.22
C ARG A 477 23.97 -40.13 17.71
N LEU A 478 22.77 -40.55 18.08
CA LEU A 478 22.43 -40.79 19.50
C LEU A 478 23.10 -42.01 20.08
N SER A 479 23.53 -42.98 19.25
CA SER A 479 24.17 -44.22 19.73
C SER A 479 25.56 -44.01 20.34
N ASP A 480 26.36 -43.09 19.74
CA ASP A 480 27.75 -42.83 20.13
C ASP A 480 28.05 -41.36 20.41
N SER A 481 27.03 -40.50 20.29
CA SER A 481 27.12 -39.05 20.48
C SER A 481 28.10 -38.36 19.54
N LYS A 482 28.43 -38.95 18.39
CA LYS A 482 29.28 -38.32 17.37
C LYS A 482 28.50 -37.38 16.46
N VAL A 483 29.12 -36.29 16.09
CA VAL A 483 28.60 -35.40 15.06
C VAL A 483 28.72 -36.12 13.71
N VAL A 484 27.62 -36.18 12.97
CA VAL A 484 27.55 -36.87 11.67
C VAL A 484 27.28 -35.90 10.51
N GLY A 485 27.02 -34.63 10.81
CA GLY A 485 26.74 -33.61 9.84
C GLY A 485 26.29 -32.32 10.51
N GLY A 486 25.73 -31.40 9.71
CA GLY A 486 25.24 -30.12 10.21
C GLY A 486 23.94 -29.68 9.54
N GLU A 487 23.06 -29.07 10.30
CA GLU A 487 21.86 -28.42 9.82
C GLU A 487 22.13 -26.94 9.57
N ALA A 488 21.90 -26.48 8.35
CA ALA A 488 22.07 -25.08 7.98
C ALA A 488 20.88 -24.24 8.48
N VAL A 489 21.18 -23.20 9.23
CA VAL A 489 20.18 -22.29 9.79
C VAL A 489 20.56 -20.85 9.45
N LEU A 490 19.57 -20.05 9.10
CA LEU A 490 19.76 -18.62 8.87
C LEU A 490 19.95 -17.89 10.19
N ARG A 491 20.77 -16.87 10.15
CA ARG A 491 20.93 -15.90 11.23
C ARG A 491 21.05 -14.52 10.64
N TRP A 492 20.31 -13.58 11.16
CA TRP A 492 20.44 -12.18 10.81
C TRP A 492 21.01 -11.40 12.00
N ASP A 493 22.23 -10.90 11.84
CA ASP A 493 22.88 -10.04 12.82
C ASP A 493 22.50 -8.58 12.56
N HIS A 494 21.29 -8.20 13.01
CA HIS A 494 20.76 -6.86 12.79
C HIS A 494 21.48 -5.82 13.67
N PRO A 495 22.01 -4.72 13.08
CA PRO A 495 22.92 -3.80 13.79
C PRO A 495 22.32 -3.10 15.01
N ARG A 496 21.00 -2.92 15.05
CA ARG A 496 20.30 -2.24 16.17
C ARG A 496 19.46 -3.17 17.03
N LEU A 497 18.94 -4.25 16.48
CA LEU A 497 17.98 -5.14 17.15
C LEU A 497 18.64 -6.43 17.67
N GLY A 498 19.91 -6.64 17.38
CA GLY A 498 20.65 -7.85 17.73
C GLY A 498 20.30 -9.03 16.83
N VAL A 499 20.43 -10.24 17.35
CA VAL A 499 20.26 -11.47 16.59
C VAL A 499 18.78 -11.73 16.31
N VAL A 500 18.43 -11.92 15.04
CA VAL A 500 17.13 -12.44 14.58
C VAL A 500 17.32 -13.92 14.25
N PRO A 501 16.62 -14.83 14.95
CA PRO A 501 16.82 -16.28 14.80
C PRO A 501 16.20 -16.81 13.50
N HIS A 502 16.59 -18.03 13.13
CA HIS A 502 16.21 -18.73 11.90
C HIS A 502 14.70 -18.72 11.62
N GLU A 503 13.90 -19.14 12.58
CA GLU A 503 12.45 -19.22 12.43
C GLU A 503 11.84 -17.86 12.13
N GLN A 504 12.33 -16.83 12.80
CA GLN A 504 11.87 -15.46 12.56
C GLN A 504 12.34 -14.94 11.19
N CYS A 505 13.55 -15.29 10.76
CA CYS A 505 14.02 -14.95 9.41
C CYS A 505 13.14 -15.59 8.33
N LEU A 506 12.76 -16.87 8.51
CA LEU A 506 11.88 -17.55 7.56
C LEU A 506 10.49 -16.93 7.51
N ALA A 507 9.89 -16.62 8.66
CA ALA A 507 8.58 -15.94 8.70
C ALA A 507 8.61 -14.60 7.97
N LEU A 508 9.63 -13.77 8.22
CA LEU A 508 9.83 -12.49 7.52
C LEU A 508 10.05 -12.68 6.01
N ALA A 509 10.76 -13.71 5.63
CA ALA A 509 11.01 -14.04 4.22
C ALA A 509 9.72 -14.49 3.51
N GLU A 510 8.84 -15.23 4.20
CA GLU A 510 7.51 -15.60 3.69
C GLU A 510 6.65 -14.36 3.45
N ASP A 511 6.56 -13.46 4.44
CA ASP A 511 5.76 -12.24 4.36
C ASP A 511 6.22 -11.31 3.22
N THR A 512 7.53 -11.28 2.95
CA THR A 512 8.13 -10.41 1.92
C THR A 512 8.28 -11.07 0.56
N GLY A 513 7.98 -12.38 0.44
CA GLY A 513 8.21 -13.14 -0.78
C GLY A 513 9.69 -13.47 -1.06
N LEU A 514 10.58 -13.18 -0.12
CA LEU A 514 12.02 -13.48 -0.22
C LEU A 514 12.35 -14.94 0.10
N VAL A 515 11.40 -15.72 0.58
CA VAL A 515 11.62 -17.09 1.06
C VAL A 515 12.23 -17.99 0.00
N VAL A 516 11.80 -17.91 -1.26
CA VAL A 516 12.32 -18.73 -2.36
C VAL A 516 13.77 -18.35 -2.71
N PRO A 517 14.10 -17.09 -3.04
CA PRO A 517 15.47 -16.74 -3.37
C PRO A 517 16.47 -16.92 -2.20
N LEU A 518 16.03 -16.68 -0.95
CA LEU A 518 16.84 -16.97 0.24
C LEU A 518 17.05 -18.47 0.43
N GLY A 519 16.03 -19.30 0.17
CA GLY A 519 16.15 -20.75 0.21
C GLY A 519 17.16 -21.30 -0.78
N THR A 520 17.11 -20.83 -2.01
CA THR A 520 18.07 -21.18 -3.06
C THR A 520 19.51 -20.77 -2.69
N TRP A 521 19.67 -19.59 -2.11
CA TRP A 521 20.97 -19.14 -1.60
C TRP A 521 21.46 -19.99 -0.43
N LEU A 522 20.60 -20.26 0.57
CA LEU A 522 20.91 -21.10 1.72
C LEU A 522 21.33 -22.51 1.29
N LEU A 523 20.57 -23.10 0.36
CA LEU A 523 20.86 -24.42 -0.20
C LEU A 523 22.25 -24.48 -0.82
N ARG A 524 22.60 -23.51 -1.67
CA ARG A 524 23.93 -23.44 -2.31
C ARG A 524 25.04 -23.31 -1.29
N VAL A 525 24.89 -22.44 -0.27
CA VAL A 525 25.87 -22.25 0.79
C VAL A 525 26.02 -23.51 1.64
N ALA A 526 24.90 -24.17 1.95
CA ALA A 526 24.87 -25.42 2.70
C ALA A 526 25.56 -26.56 1.92
N CYS A 527 25.26 -26.73 0.64
CA CYS A 527 25.91 -27.74 -0.21
C CYS A 527 27.43 -27.52 -0.30
N ALA A 528 27.87 -26.29 -0.48
CA ALA A 528 29.31 -25.97 -0.52
C ALA A 528 29.99 -26.33 0.80
N GLN A 529 29.31 -26.10 1.91
CA GLN A 529 29.87 -26.42 3.23
C GLN A 529 29.86 -27.93 3.52
N GLY A 530 28.81 -28.65 3.14
CA GLY A 530 28.74 -30.12 3.22
C GLY A 530 29.86 -30.78 2.43
N ALA A 531 30.15 -30.29 1.22
CA ALA A 531 31.24 -30.74 0.39
C ALA A 531 32.60 -30.50 1.07
N ALA A 532 32.80 -29.31 1.66
CA ALA A 532 34.03 -28.97 2.38
C ALA A 532 34.25 -29.85 3.61
N TRP A 533 33.20 -30.30 4.27
CA TRP A 533 33.26 -31.23 5.41
C TRP A 533 33.37 -32.69 4.98
N SER A 534 33.04 -33.03 3.74
CA SER A 534 32.80 -34.38 3.29
C SER A 534 31.76 -35.14 4.19
N ALA A 535 30.75 -34.39 4.64
CA ALA A 535 29.73 -34.89 5.61
C ALA A 535 28.34 -34.38 5.19
N PRO A 536 27.27 -35.08 5.64
CA PRO A 536 25.89 -34.66 5.36
C PRO A 536 25.57 -33.26 5.86
N VAL A 537 24.83 -32.55 5.04
CA VAL A 537 24.25 -31.25 5.38
C VAL A 537 22.73 -31.29 5.21
N ARG A 538 22.03 -30.72 6.17
CA ARG A 538 20.58 -30.63 6.18
C ARG A 538 20.12 -29.20 5.96
N VAL A 539 19.05 -29.05 5.17
CA VAL A 539 18.35 -27.77 4.92
C VAL A 539 16.87 -28.01 5.10
N SER A 540 16.22 -27.24 5.96
CA SER A 540 14.75 -27.23 6.07
C SER A 540 14.15 -26.34 5.00
N LEU A 541 13.09 -26.82 4.34
CA LEU A 541 12.31 -26.10 3.35
C LEU A 541 10.98 -25.67 3.97
N THR A 542 10.51 -24.48 3.61
CA THR A 542 9.10 -24.11 3.84
C THR A 542 8.21 -24.73 2.77
N ALA A 543 6.90 -24.75 2.98
CA ALA A 543 5.95 -25.26 1.99
C ALA A 543 6.07 -24.53 0.65
N ARG A 544 6.29 -23.22 0.68
CA ARG A 544 6.45 -22.39 -0.52
C ARG A 544 7.76 -22.66 -1.26
N GLN A 545 8.84 -22.96 -0.55
CA GLN A 545 10.11 -23.37 -1.16
C GLN A 545 9.99 -24.77 -1.78
N ALA A 546 9.31 -25.69 -1.12
CA ALA A 546 9.06 -27.04 -1.65
C ALA A 546 8.19 -27.01 -2.93
N ALA A 547 7.24 -26.10 -3.00
CA ALA A 547 6.37 -25.90 -4.16
C ALA A 547 6.99 -25.04 -5.29
N ASP A 548 8.24 -24.60 -5.16
CA ASP A 548 8.88 -23.81 -6.20
C ASP A 548 9.20 -24.69 -7.44
N PRO A 549 8.67 -24.38 -8.64
CA PRO A 549 8.95 -25.12 -9.87
C PRO A 549 10.44 -25.23 -10.22
N GLU A 550 11.26 -24.31 -9.73
CA GLU A 550 12.70 -24.29 -9.99
C GLU A 550 13.51 -25.06 -8.91
N LEU A 551 12.87 -25.60 -7.87
CA LEU A 551 13.56 -26.28 -6.75
C LEU A 551 14.46 -27.41 -7.23
N VAL A 552 13.92 -28.32 -8.03
CA VAL A 552 14.68 -29.49 -8.55
C VAL A 552 15.90 -29.04 -9.35
N GLY A 553 15.73 -28.01 -10.18
CA GLY A 553 16.83 -27.38 -10.93
C GLY A 553 17.87 -26.75 -10.03
N ALA A 554 17.44 -26.02 -9.01
CA ALA A 554 18.32 -25.36 -8.04
C ALA A 554 19.15 -26.36 -7.21
N VAL A 555 18.52 -27.44 -6.75
CA VAL A 555 19.20 -28.53 -6.02
C VAL A 555 20.25 -29.21 -6.92
N ARG A 556 19.86 -29.60 -8.13
CA ARG A 556 20.77 -30.24 -9.09
C ARG A 556 21.99 -29.36 -9.41
N THR A 557 21.74 -28.07 -9.65
CA THR A 557 22.82 -27.10 -9.92
C THR A 557 23.73 -26.94 -8.71
N SER A 558 23.17 -26.82 -7.51
CA SER A 558 23.95 -26.67 -6.27
C SER A 558 24.83 -27.90 -6.00
N LEU A 559 24.33 -29.13 -6.22
CA LEU A 559 25.10 -30.35 -6.09
C LEU A 559 26.22 -30.45 -7.12
N ALA A 560 25.94 -30.10 -8.37
CA ALA A 560 26.92 -30.12 -9.45
C ALA A 560 28.05 -29.09 -9.22
N ASP A 561 27.69 -27.87 -8.84
CA ASP A 561 28.67 -26.78 -8.62
C ASP A 561 29.57 -27.03 -7.40
N THR A 562 29.06 -27.71 -6.38
CA THR A 562 29.79 -27.94 -5.13
C THR A 562 30.47 -29.30 -5.05
N GLY A 563 30.07 -30.24 -5.90
CA GLY A 563 30.55 -31.62 -5.86
C GLY A 563 30.03 -32.43 -4.67
N LEU A 564 29.03 -31.95 -3.95
CA LEU A 564 28.42 -32.69 -2.84
C LEU A 564 27.64 -33.89 -3.39
N PRO A 565 27.88 -35.12 -2.93
CA PRO A 565 27.08 -36.27 -3.30
C PRO A 565 25.60 -36.08 -2.92
N ALA A 566 24.67 -36.45 -3.80
CA ALA A 566 23.22 -36.26 -3.56
C ALA A 566 22.77 -36.85 -2.22
N GLY A 567 23.24 -38.05 -1.84
CA GLY A 567 22.91 -38.68 -0.56
C GLY A 567 23.46 -37.99 0.69
N ALA A 568 24.36 -37.01 0.52
CA ALA A 568 24.84 -36.16 1.61
C ALA A 568 24.01 -34.87 1.79
N LEU A 569 23.10 -34.54 0.88
CA LEU A 569 22.12 -33.48 1.06
C LEU A 569 20.82 -34.08 1.67
N TRP A 570 20.37 -33.49 2.75
CA TRP A 570 19.10 -33.84 3.39
C TRP A 570 18.19 -32.63 3.37
N LEU A 571 16.99 -32.80 2.82
CA LEU A 571 15.96 -31.77 2.72
C LEU A 571 14.82 -32.10 3.68
N GLY A 572 14.61 -31.26 4.69
CA GLY A 572 13.45 -31.34 5.57
C GLY A 572 12.27 -30.60 4.97
N ALA A 573 11.10 -31.24 4.93
CA ALA A 573 9.87 -30.62 4.46
C ALA A 573 8.73 -30.86 5.47
N PRO A 574 7.81 -29.89 5.68
CA PRO A 574 6.67 -30.05 6.58
C PRO A 574 5.79 -31.23 6.18
N ALA A 575 5.25 -31.98 7.16
CA ALA A 575 4.41 -33.15 6.90
C ALA A 575 3.18 -32.84 6.03
N GLU A 576 2.60 -31.65 6.18
CA GLU A 576 1.47 -31.17 5.39
C GLU A 576 1.76 -31.08 3.88
N VAL A 577 3.00 -30.77 3.51
CA VAL A 577 3.44 -30.68 2.11
C VAL A 577 3.47 -32.07 1.46
N VAL A 578 3.78 -33.09 2.22
CA VAL A 578 3.85 -34.48 1.75
C VAL A 578 2.46 -35.10 1.60
N LEU A 579 1.51 -34.64 2.44
CA LEU A 579 0.10 -35.05 2.40
C LEU A 579 -0.67 -34.46 1.24
N ASP A 580 -0.30 -33.24 0.81
CA ASP A 580 -0.92 -32.56 -0.31
C ASP A 580 -0.28 -33.06 -1.61
N ASP A 581 -1.05 -33.81 -2.43
CA ASP A 581 -0.55 -34.41 -3.69
C ASP A 581 -0.38 -33.34 -4.78
N GLY A 582 0.44 -32.30 -4.45
CA GLY A 582 0.70 -31.13 -5.25
C GLY A 582 2.16 -31.03 -5.73
N GLU A 583 2.49 -29.92 -6.37
CA GLU A 583 3.80 -29.64 -6.97
C GLU A 583 4.96 -29.80 -5.96
N ALA A 584 4.73 -29.47 -4.69
CA ALA A 584 5.72 -29.62 -3.64
C ALA A 584 6.07 -31.09 -3.37
N ALA A 585 5.07 -31.97 -3.27
CA ALA A 585 5.28 -33.40 -3.11
C ALA A 585 5.98 -34.03 -4.33
N ASP A 586 5.62 -33.60 -5.54
CA ASP A 586 6.26 -34.07 -6.77
C ASP A 586 7.72 -33.66 -6.85
N ASN A 587 8.06 -32.42 -6.54
CA ASN A 587 9.43 -31.95 -6.47
C ASN A 587 10.28 -32.80 -5.50
N LEU A 588 9.74 -33.08 -4.31
CA LEU A 588 10.43 -33.86 -3.29
C LEU A 588 10.58 -35.34 -3.71
N ARG A 589 9.60 -35.96 -4.38
CA ARG A 589 9.70 -37.31 -4.94
C ARG A 589 10.82 -37.38 -5.99
N ILE A 590 10.86 -36.44 -6.92
CA ILE A 590 11.91 -36.35 -7.94
C ILE A 590 13.29 -36.23 -7.28
N LEU A 591 13.42 -35.39 -6.24
CA LEU A 591 14.69 -35.22 -5.51
C LEU A 591 15.09 -36.51 -4.79
N ALA A 592 14.16 -37.21 -4.15
CA ALA A 592 14.42 -38.51 -3.53
C ALA A 592 14.90 -39.56 -4.54
N GLU A 593 14.31 -39.61 -5.74
CA GLU A 593 14.75 -40.49 -6.85
C GLU A 593 16.17 -40.17 -7.34
N THR A 594 16.60 -38.92 -7.24
CA THR A 594 17.99 -38.55 -7.57
C THR A 594 18.98 -38.86 -6.46
N GLY A 595 18.51 -39.43 -5.32
CA GLY A 595 19.33 -39.85 -4.18
C GLY A 595 19.49 -38.77 -3.11
N VAL A 596 18.79 -37.66 -3.18
CA VAL A 596 18.73 -36.67 -2.10
C VAL A 596 17.90 -37.24 -0.95
N GLY A 597 18.38 -37.10 0.29
CA GLY A 597 17.63 -37.55 1.46
C GLY A 597 16.46 -36.61 1.77
N VAL A 598 15.23 -37.09 1.71
CA VAL A 598 14.07 -36.28 2.11
C VAL A 598 13.63 -36.69 3.51
N GLU A 599 13.49 -35.72 4.41
CA GLU A 599 12.97 -35.90 5.78
C GLU A 599 11.61 -35.21 5.90
N VAL A 600 10.69 -35.84 6.60
CA VAL A 600 9.37 -35.27 6.93
C VAL A 600 9.46 -34.60 8.30
N ASP A 601 9.40 -33.25 8.29
CA ASP A 601 9.52 -32.40 9.48
C ASP A 601 8.17 -32.25 10.21
N GLY A 602 8.24 -32.10 11.55
CA GLY A 602 7.04 -31.88 12.35
C GLY A 602 6.21 -33.16 12.54
N PHE A 603 6.79 -34.32 12.36
CA PHE A 603 6.11 -35.60 12.52
C PHE A 603 5.55 -35.73 13.95
N THR A 604 4.24 -35.92 14.07
CA THR A 604 3.51 -36.03 15.34
C THR A 604 3.02 -37.44 15.61
N ALA A 605 3.26 -38.37 14.70
CA ALA A 605 2.69 -39.72 14.68
C ALA A 605 1.14 -39.73 14.64
N ALA A 606 0.52 -38.67 14.16
CA ALA A 606 -0.89 -38.66 13.85
C ALA A 606 -1.20 -39.62 12.69
N PRO A 607 -2.44 -40.17 12.60
CA PRO A 607 -2.81 -41.03 11.48
C PRO A 607 -2.50 -40.45 10.11
N ALA A 608 -2.66 -39.12 9.92
CA ALA A 608 -2.32 -38.41 8.69
C ALA A 608 -0.82 -38.48 8.39
N ASP A 609 0.04 -38.26 9.39
CA ASP A 609 1.49 -38.33 9.22
C ASP A 609 1.94 -39.73 8.82
N LEU A 610 1.33 -40.79 9.41
CA LEU A 610 1.63 -42.17 9.07
C LEU A 610 1.24 -42.50 7.61
N VAL A 611 0.09 -42.00 7.16
CA VAL A 611 -0.33 -42.16 5.75
C VAL A 611 0.65 -41.40 4.83
N ALA A 612 1.03 -40.18 5.19
CA ALA A 612 1.97 -39.39 4.40
C ALA A 612 3.30 -40.11 4.17
N VAL A 613 3.81 -40.80 5.22
CA VAL A 613 5.12 -41.43 5.17
C VAL A 613 5.05 -42.82 4.52
N ALA A 614 3.87 -43.49 4.53
CA ALA A 614 3.72 -44.86 3.98
C ALA A 614 3.94 -44.89 2.44
N ASP A 615 3.47 -43.88 1.71
CA ASP A 615 3.52 -43.84 0.26
C ASP A 615 4.58 -42.84 -0.29
N PHE A 616 5.32 -42.21 0.60
CA PHE A 616 6.35 -41.22 0.24
C PHE A 616 7.76 -41.80 0.44
N PRO A 617 8.72 -41.55 -0.49
CA PRO A 617 10.09 -42.06 -0.36
C PRO A 617 10.92 -41.28 0.70
N ALA A 618 10.37 -41.16 1.90
CA ALA A 618 11.04 -40.51 3.00
C ALA A 618 12.23 -41.31 3.50
N ARG A 619 13.38 -40.66 3.66
CA ARG A 619 14.55 -41.26 4.32
C ARG A 619 14.39 -41.29 5.84
N ALA A 620 13.77 -40.23 6.36
CA ALA A 620 13.56 -40.11 7.80
C ALA A 620 12.29 -39.29 8.12
N VAL A 621 11.79 -39.46 9.33
CA VAL A 621 10.86 -38.54 9.97
C VAL A 621 11.56 -37.75 11.05
N ARG A 622 11.20 -36.49 11.22
CA ARG A 622 11.78 -35.66 12.27
C ARG A 622 10.70 -35.20 13.24
N VAL A 623 10.90 -35.56 14.48
CA VAL A 623 10.06 -35.14 15.60
C VAL A 623 10.58 -33.80 16.13
N CYS A 624 9.68 -32.83 16.23
CA CYS A 624 9.95 -31.47 16.70
C CYS A 624 9.13 -31.17 17.96
N ARG A 625 9.33 -29.99 18.56
CA ARG A 625 8.47 -29.54 19.67
C ARG A 625 6.99 -29.47 19.24
N PRO A 626 6.02 -29.72 20.16
CA PRO A 626 6.21 -29.94 21.59
C PRO A 626 6.56 -31.40 21.97
N LEU A 627 6.60 -32.37 21.04
CA LEU A 627 6.79 -33.81 21.36
C LEU A 627 8.21 -34.13 21.81
N THR A 628 9.19 -33.29 21.47
CA THR A 628 10.58 -33.48 21.96
C THR A 628 10.70 -33.26 23.46
N ASP A 629 9.87 -32.38 24.03
CA ASP A 629 9.77 -32.23 25.50
C ASP A 629 9.08 -33.46 26.06
N GLN A 630 9.55 -33.95 27.23
CA GLN A 630 9.15 -35.20 27.82
C GLN A 630 7.61 -35.39 27.80
N PRO A 631 7.04 -36.20 26.90
CA PRO A 631 5.59 -36.35 26.81
C PRO A 631 5.03 -37.07 28.04
N ALA A 632 3.75 -36.83 28.35
CA ALA A 632 3.07 -37.59 29.41
C ALA A 632 3.20 -39.10 29.19
N PRO A 633 3.25 -39.93 30.25
CA PRO A 633 3.57 -41.35 30.12
C PRO A 633 2.74 -42.14 29.10
N LEU A 634 1.47 -41.80 28.95
CA LEU A 634 0.59 -42.40 27.93
C LEU A 634 1.04 -42.04 26.51
N VAL A 635 1.35 -40.77 26.28
CA VAL A 635 1.80 -40.26 24.96
C VAL A 635 3.19 -40.81 24.64
N ALA A 636 4.08 -40.87 25.62
CA ALA A 636 5.43 -41.45 25.48
C ALA A 636 5.37 -42.91 25.02
N ARG A 637 4.49 -43.70 25.62
CA ARG A 637 4.29 -45.10 25.25
C ARG A 637 3.71 -45.26 23.86
N ALA A 638 2.65 -44.52 23.53
CA ALA A 638 2.05 -44.56 22.21
C ALA A 638 3.04 -44.11 21.11
N LEU A 639 3.81 -43.08 21.38
CA LEU A 639 4.81 -42.56 20.45
C LEU A 639 5.94 -43.60 20.22
N ALA A 640 6.41 -44.28 21.28
CA ALA A 640 7.42 -45.30 21.15
C ALA A 640 6.97 -46.47 20.26
N GLU A 641 5.74 -46.95 20.43
CA GLU A 641 5.17 -48.02 19.60
C GLU A 641 5.00 -47.58 18.15
N LEU A 642 4.48 -46.39 17.90
CA LEU A 642 4.28 -45.85 16.54
C LEU A 642 5.61 -45.62 15.82
N LEU A 643 6.61 -45.08 16.50
CA LEU A 643 7.94 -44.87 15.91
C LEU A 643 8.66 -46.21 15.64
N ALA A 644 8.38 -47.26 16.41
CA ALA A 644 8.86 -48.59 16.10
C ALA A 644 8.34 -49.10 14.74
N VAL A 645 7.04 -48.90 14.46
CA VAL A 645 6.42 -49.23 13.17
C VAL A 645 7.04 -48.45 12.01
N VAL A 646 7.28 -47.13 12.19
CA VAL A 646 7.94 -46.31 11.21
C VAL A 646 9.34 -46.83 10.88
N ARG A 647 10.11 -47.22 11.88
CA ARG A 647 11.46 -47.79 11.71
C ARG A 647 11.43 -49.16 11.03
N GLU A 648 10.48 -50.02 11.37
CA GLU A 648 10.27 -51.30 10.68
C GLU A 648 9.97 -51.16 9.20
N SER A 649 9.40 -50.01 8.79
CA SER A 649 9.20 -49.65 7.39
C SER A 649 10.48 -49.13 6.72
N GLY A 650 11.63 -49.13 7.41
CA GLY A 650 12.93 -48.69 6.87
C GLY A 650 13.14 -47.17 6.91
N ILE A 651 12.30 -46.43 7.62
CA ILE A 651 12.37 -44.97 7.76
C ILE A 651 13.07 -44.63 9.06
N ALA A 652 14.16 -43.86 8.99
CA ALA A 652 14.89 -43.42 10.18
C ALA A 652 14.09 -42.40 11.00
N VAL A 653 14.40 -42.31 12.28
CA VAL A 653 13.81 -41.30 13.18
C VAL A 653 14.88 -40.31 13.60
N SER A 654 14.63 -39.02 13.36
CA SER A 654 15.45 -37.91 13.84
C SER A 654 14.67 -37.05 14.83
N VAL A 655 15.37 -36.33 15.70
CA VAL A 655 14.74 -35.49 16.73
C VAL A 655 15.39 -34.10 16.81
N ALA A 656 14.56 -33.08 16.79
CA ALA A 656 15.02 -31.71 16.97
C ALA A 656 14.90 -31.23 18.43
N ASP A 657 15.59 -30.15 18.76
CA ASP A 657 15.46 -29.37 20.00
C ASP A 657 15.75 -30.16 21.31
N VAL A 658 16.57 -31.16 21.22
CA VAL A 658 16.98 -31.94 22.44
C VAL A 658 17.81 -31.00 23.33
N SER A 659 17.30 -30.75 24.55
CA SER A 659 17.87 -29.80 25.50
C SER A 659 18.45 -30.41 26.75
N THR A 660 18.09 -31.69 27.10
CA THR A 660 18.54 -32.35 28.30
C THR A 660 19.10 -33.76 28.04
N PRO A 661 20.05 -34.25 28.87
CA PRO A 661 20.54 -35.61 28.75
C PRO A 661 19.45 -36.67 28.95
N GLY A 662 18.41 -36.35 29.71
CA GLY A 662 17.26 -37.23 29.90
C GLY A 662 16.47 -37.45 28.62
N GLN A 663 16.20 -36.34 27.88
CA GLN A 663 15.57 -36.42 26.56
C GLN A 663 16.41 -37.23 25.58
N ALA A 664 17.70 -36.94 25.46
CA ALA A 664 18.59 -37.69 24.57
C ALA A 664 18.63 -39.20 24.86
N ARG A 665 18.61 -39.58 26.15
CA ARG A 665 18.55 -41.00 26.57
C ARG A 665 17.24 -41.61 26.16
N TRP A 666 16.11 -40.97 26.46
CA TRP A 666 14.79 -41.49 26.14
C TRP A 666 14.61 -41.66 24.63
N TRP A 667 14.98 -40.66 23.83
CA TRP A 667 14.88 -40.74 22.37
C TRP A 667 15.77 -41.83 21.77
N ARG A 668 16.94 -42.06 22.34
CA ARG A 668 17.80 -43.19 21.96
C ARG A 668 17.14 -44.54 22.29
N GLU A 669 16.48 -44.65 23.44
CA GLU A 669 15.75 -45.87 23.86
C GLU A 669 14.53 -46.13 22.95
N VAL A 670 13.85 -45.10 22.50
CA VAL A 670 12.75 -45.17 21.52
C VAL A 670 13.29 -45.54 20.13
N GLY A 671 14.58 -45.39 19.89
CA GLY A 671 15.25 -45.80 18.65
C GLY A 671 15.44 -44.65 17.65
N ALA A 672 15.43 -43.40 18.10
CA ALA A 672 15.88 -42.29 17.26
C ALA A 672 17.37 -42.42 16.94
N GLU A 673 17.72 -42.22 15.68
CA GLU A 673 19.08 -42.40 15.19
C GLU A 673 19.92 -41.12 15.35
N THR A 674 19.33 -39.98 14.98
CA THR A 674 20.00 -38.70 15.01
C THR A 674 19.21 -37.67 15.81
N ALA A 675 19.92 -36.71 16.35
CA ALA A 675 19.33 -35.59 17.07
C ALA A 675 20.08 -34.29 16.83
N SER A 676 19.38 -33.19 16.98
CA SER A 676 19.96 -31.85 17.09
C SER A 676 19.35 -31.10 18.28
N GLY A 677 20.03 -30.10 18.77
CA GLY A 677 19.50 -29.28 19.85
C GLY A 677 20.56 -28.70 20.78
N PRO A 678 20.12 -27.84 21.73
CA PRO A 678 21.04 -27.11 22.64
C PRO A 678 21.90 -28.00 23.51
N LEU A 679 21.46 -29.22 23.82
CA LEU A 679 22.24 -30.19 24.58
C LEU A 679 23.61 -30.47 23.94
N PHE A 680 23.63 -30.58 22.61
CA PHE A 680 24.85 -30.99 21.90
C PHE A 680 25.72 -29.76 21.58
N ALA A 681 25.19 -28.75 20.97
CA ALA A 681 25.71 -27.39 20.85
C ALA A 681 24.69 -26.44 20.20
N PRO A 682 24.76 -25.16 20.46
CA PRO A 682 24.05 -24.17 19.66
C PRO A 682 24.56 -24.12 18.22
N ALA A 683 23.77 -23.57 17.31
CA ALA A 683 24.23 -23.30 15.96
C ALA A 683 25.45 -22.37 15.98
N GLY A 684 26.46 -22.69 15.23
CA GLY A 684 27.73 -22.00 15.20
C GLY A 684 28.32 -21.86 13.78
N PRO A 685 29.47 -21.19 13.64
CA PRO A 685 30.14 -21.07 12.35
C PRO A 685 30.59 -22.45 11.85
N PRO A 686 30.85 -22.60 10.54
CA PRO A 686 31.25 -23.88 9.93
C PRO A 686 32.38 -24.61 10.66
N LYS A 687 33.34 -23.86 11.19
CA LYS A 687 34.49 -24.43 11.95
C LYS A 687 34.05 -25.20 13.19
N ALA A 688 32.99 -24.76 13.87
CA ALA A 688 32.51 -25.41 15.08
C ALA A 688 31.95 -26.84 14.82
N ILE A 689 31.52 -27.11 13.59
CA ILE A 689 31.13 -28.47 13.14
C ILE A 689 32.36 -29.25 12.67
N ALA A 690 33.20 -28.64 11.83
CA ALA A 690 34.40 -29.26 11.28
C ALA A 690 35.34 -29.85 12.35
N ASP A 691 35.47 -29.15 13.48
CA ASP A 691 36.33 -29.60 14.61
C ASP A 691 35.75 -30.81 15.36
N ARG A 692 34.54 -31.26 15.06
CA ARG A 692 33.78 -32.34 15.75
C ARG A 692 33.42 -33.52 14.84
N LEU A 693 33.50 -33.38 13.51
CA LEU A 693 33.35 -34.45 12.52
C LEU A 693 34.57 -35.36 12.52
#